data_762ca28cb538e0d1cb2351d8798e8a96
#
_entry.id   762ca28cb538e0d1cb2351d8798e8a96
#
_cell.length_a   1.000
_cell.length_b   1.000
_cell.length_c   1.000
_cell.angle_alpha   90.00
_cell.angle_beta   90.00
_cell.angle_gamma   90.00
#
_symmetry.space_group_name_H-M   'P 1'
#
loop_
_entity.id
_entity.type
_entity.pdbx_description
1 polymer ?
#
loop_
_entity_poly.entity_id
_entity_poly.type
_entity_poly.pdbx_seq_one_letter_code
_entity_poly.pdbx_strand_id
1 'polypeptide(L)'
;MIDGYYRFPTIHAETIVFVAEDDLWLVARRGGIARRLTSNLGPVTFPALSPDGQWLAFVGREEGAPEVFVMPAEGGPAQRLTYLANSCQVLGWLDSERILFASSHQQINYRELGLFTIGRSTNNGAVTPLPYGPVRAAAFGPAGQVVLGRNSGDPARWKRYRGGTAGHLWIDLAGDGNFERLLPGLAGNIASPLWLTGAGDAVAERIFFVSDHEGIANLYSITLAGEDLRRHTHHEDFFVRNPASDGRRIVYHAGADLYVFDPLDESSVKVPVDYRSPRIQRNRKFVYAGAYIDDASLSPTGDVLSLTARGKSYAFFSHEGPVLQVGKREGVRYRLPEWLNDSRRLVMIDDQEGEETLIVHTGDPDEEPLRLSGLDIGRVDEIRVSPANEKKQDRIALSNHRGELLVVELASRELKVVDRSLFGHITGFDWSPDGNWLAYGFKTSAQTSEIRLCRVAGAGEVPGAPLYQPISVTRPVLRDVGPSFDPDGRFLYFLSYREFNPVYDNLHLDLNFPWGMRPYLITLQASTLNPFVPRPGEGDDGRHASEEVNEAGESGKAGAAGAAADDDESDTGDDEEVDGDEEIGDEVEDELDEEEGDEDEELSGDEADEAEEEGEELDDAEDELDEEDGEIEEDEEDEEDDAAQRIVRARMSDRAWQRRLYGRTANASLWQLLAPAQGRRLHATSSRTGDEMVDPTGGVKPPGSSEKQDNDDKSARTGEEKGKDGKGKGKRKKRRLRIDLAGIERRLIPFPVADSRYGQIEGVPGKALFTTIPLRGTLDNGSWEEDESEEPETGTLKAWNFKEFKAETIADNVVSFTLSRNRKKLLYYSGRRLRVINAGEKPASENGPGRRTGWVELNRVKISVEPQREWEQMYREAWRLQRDHFWTEDMGQIDWNMVYERYLPLISRVSTRGEFSDLLWEMQGELGTSHAYEYGGDYRYGPYYTQGFLGADATWEEAAGGYRLTNFVVGDPWDPDATSPLTA
;
A
#
# COMPACT_ATOMS: atom_id res chain seq x y z
N MET A 1 -33.77 4.22 -16.01
CA MET A 1 -32.45 4.71 -16.41
C MET A 1 -31.67 4.91 -15.15
N ILE A 2 -30.39 4.60 -15.10
CA ILE A 2 -29.54 4.83 -13.93
C ILE A 2 -28.94 6.22 -14.08
N ASP A 3 -29.13 7.09 -13.07
CA ASP A 3 -28.58 8.45 -13.06
C ASP A 3 -27.05 8.42 -13.05
N GLY A 4 -26.40 9.47 -13.56
CA GLY A 4 -24.95 9.65 -13.48
C GLY A 4 -24.50 10.19 -12.13
N TYR A 5 -23.18 10.26 -11.92
CA TYR A 5 -22.55 10.91 -10.78
C TYR A 5 -22.15 12.33 -11.20
N TYR A 6 -22.86 13.35 -10.71
CA TYR A 6 -22.74 14.73 -11.20
C TYR A 6 -21.95 15.59 -10.21
N ARG A 7 -20.94 16.31 -10.71
CA ARG A 7 -20.03 17.15 -9.91
C ARG A 7 -19.79 18.49 -10.58
N PHE A 8 -19.27 19.46 -9.84
CA PHE A 8 -18.81 20.76 -10.33
C PHE A 8 -19.81 21.47 -11.28
N PRO A 9 -21.04 21.75 -10.84
CA PRO A 9 -21.99 22.42 -11.72
C PRO A 9 -21.69 23.91 -11.85
N THR A 10 -21.98 24.49 -13.03
CA THR A 10 -22.05 25.94 -13.27
C THR A 10 -23.33 26.29 -14.02
N ILE A 11 -23.85 27.49 -13.85
CA ILE A 11 -25.13 27.92 -14.41
C ILE A 11 -25.01 29.27 -15.11
N HIS A 12 -25.70 29.42 -16.23
CA HIS A 12 -26.05 30.70 -16.82
C HIS A 12 -27.48 30.65 -17.39
N ALA A 13 -28.36 31.48 -16.87
CA ALA A 13 -29.77 31.59 -17.27
C ALA A 13 -30.52 30.22 -17.31
N GLU A 14 -30.75 29.63 -18.48
CA GLU A 14 -31.44 28.35 -18.65
C GLU A 14 -30.46 27.17 -18.87
N THR A 15 -29.16 27.40 -18.82
CA THR A 15 -28.12 26.42 -19.14
C THR A 15 -27.34 26.05 -17.87
N ILE A 16 -27.17 24.74 -17.63
CA ILE A 16 -26.29 24.20 -16.62
C ILE A 16 -25.24 23.34 -17.32
N VAL A 17 -23.95 23.55 -16.97
CA VAL A 17 -22.85 22.65 -17.34
C VAL A 17 -22.34 21.98 -16.07
N PHE A 18 -21.99 20.70 -16.14
CA PHE A 18 -21.49 19.90 -15.02
C PHE A 18 -20.48 18.86 -15.50
N VAL A 19 -19.76 18.25 -14.58
CA VAL A 19 -18.82 17.16 -14.84
C VAL A 19 -19.49 15.81 -14.54
N ALA A 20 -19.37 14.87 -15.47
CA ALA A 20 -19.66 13.46 -15.31
C ALA A 20 -18.79 12.63 -16.25
N GLU A 21 -18.34 11.45 -15.83
CA GLU A 21 -17.42 10.60 -16.60
C GLU A 21 -16.15 11.32 -17.04
N ASP A 22 -15.64 12.20 -16.16
CA ASP A 22 -14.44 13.03 -16.38
C ASP A 22 -14.55 13.96 -17.60
N ASP A 23 -15.79 14.26 -18.03
CA ASP A 23 -16.10 15.16 -19.16
C ASP A 23 -17.19 16.17 -18.81
N LEU A 24 -17.23 17.28 -19.59
CA LEU A 24 -18.26 18.31 -19.47
C LEU A 24 -19.56 17.86 -20.14
N TRP A 25 -20.66 18.08 -19.43
CA TRP A 25 -22.02 17.81 -19.92
C TRP A 25 -22.91 19.05 -19.73
N LEU A 26 -23.85 19.23 -20.63
CA LEU A 26 -24.79 20.35 -20.62
C LEU A 26 -26.21 19.83 -20.50
N VAL A 27 -27.01 20.49 -19.65
CA VAL A 27 -28.45 20.23 -19.51
C VAL A 27 -29.20 21.55 -19.35
N ALA A 28 -30.46 21.60 -19.78
CA ALA A 28 -31.31 22.75 -19.47
C ALA A 28 -31.61 22.81 -17.96
N ARG A 29 -31.71 24.00 -17.38
CA ARG A 29 -32.03 24.22 -15.96
C ARG A 29 -33.29 23.49 -15.49
N ARG A 30 -34.29 23.35 -16.36
CA ARG A 30 -35.52 22.60 -16.07
C ARG A 30 -35.36 21.09 -16.21
N GLY A 31 -34.15 20.61 -16.52
CA GLY A 31 -33.87 19.21 -16.80
C GLY A 31 -34.07 18.84 -18.26
N GLY A 32 -34.00 17.54 -18.53
CA GLY A 32 -34.09 16.95 -19.89
C GLY A 32 -32.83 16.20 -20.28
N ILE A 33 -32.66 15.96 -21.57
CA ILE A 33 -31.54 15.19 -22.10
C ILE A 33 -30.22 15.95 -21.89
N ALA A 34 -29.27 15.33 -21.20
CA ALA A 34 -27.92 15.84 -21.07
C ALA A 34 -27.12 15.57 -22.35
N ARG A 35 -26.34 16.55 -22.77
CA ARG A 35 -25.46 16.51 -23.95
C ARG A 35 -23.99 16.60 -23.50
N ARG A 36 -23.17 15.67 -23.92
CA ARG A 36 -21.71 15.70 -23.67
C ARG A 36 -21.08 16.79 -24.52
N LEU A 37 -20.27 17.65 -23.92
CA LEU A 37 -19.56 18.75 -24.59
C LEU A 37 -18.12 18.39 -24.94
N THR A 38 -17.44 17.60 -24.10
CA THR A 38 -16.05 17.22 -24.30
C THR A 38 -15.88 15.71 -24.43
N SER A 39 -14.78 15.29 -25.02
CA SER A 39 -14.32 13.91 -25.11
C SER A 39 -12.79 13.94 -25.07
N ASN A 40 -12.27 14.54 -24.01
CA ASN A 40 -10.86 14.82 -23.85
C ASN A 40 -10.06 13.57 -23.52
N LEU A 41 -8.74 13.61 -23.76
CA LEU A 41 -7.84 12.52 -23.39
C LEU A 41 -7.69 12.44 -21.87
N GLY A 42 -7.54 13.59 -21.18
CA GLY A 42 -7.48 13.70 -19.73
C GLY A 42 -8.83 14.10 -19.10
N PRO A 43 -8.93 14.06 -17.77
CA PRO A 43 -10.12 14.51 -17.03
C PRO A 43 -10.27 16.04 -17.10
N VAL A 44 -11.51 16.51 -17.00
CA VAL A 44 -11.84 17.93 -16.94
C VAL A 44 -12.57 18.25 -15.65
N THR A 45 -12.27 19.43 -15.06
CA THR A 45 -12.84 19.88 -13.80
C THR A 45 -13.12 21.38 -13.78
N PHE A 46 -13.80 21.86 -12.74
CA PHE A 46 -14.03 23.29 -12.46
C PHE A 46 -14.57 24.11 -13.64
N PRO A 47 -15.67 23.70 -14.31
CA PRO A 47 -16.27 24.50 -15.37
C PRO A 47 -16.88 25.80 -14.83
N ALA A 48 -16.75 26.90 -15.58
CA ALA A 48 -17.35 28.17 -15.29
C ALA A 48 -17.88 28.84 -16.58
N LEU A 49 -19.19 29.07 -16.65
CA LEU A 49 -19.80 29.82 -17.75
C LEU A 49 -19.51 31.32 -17.61
N SER A 50 -19.22 31.97 -18.74
CA SER A 50 -18.98 33.41 -18.75
C SER A 50 -20.27 34.20 -18.41
N PRO A 51 -20.16 35.45 -17.93
CA PRO A 51 -21.32 36.29 -17.60
C PRO A 51 -22.28 36.56 -18.75
N ASP A 52 -21.80 36.49 -20.00
CA ASP A 52 -22.61 36.62 -21.21
C ASP A 52 -23.18 35.26 -21.72
N GLY A 53 -22.78 34.15 -21.08
CA GLY A 53 -23.18 32.79 -21.43
C GLY A 53 -22.61 32.26 -22.75
N GLN A 54 -21.66 32.96 -23.37
CA GLN A 54 -21.12 32.57 -24.69
C GLN A 54 -19.92 31.62 -24.55
N TRP A 55 -19.21 31.65 -23.43
CA TRP A 55 -17.96 30.93 -23.24
C TRP A 55 -18.00 30.06 -21.99
N LEU A 56 -17.19 29.02 -22.01
CA LEU A 56 -17.00 28.06 -20.89
C LEU A 56 -15.51 27.94 -20.64
N ALA A 57 -15.06 28.35 -19.46
CA ALA A 57 -13.73 28.07 -18.94
C ALA A 57 -13.74 26.80 -18.11
N PHE A 58 -12.66 26.05 -18.10
CA PHE A 58 -12.51 24.83 -17.31
C PHE A 58 -11.03 24.47 -17.12
N VAL A 59 -10.75 23.56 -16.22
CA VAL A 59 -9.43 22.94 -16.10
C VAL A 59 -9.42 21.63 -16.88
N GLY A 60 -8.41 21.45 -17.74
CA GLY A 60 -8.19 20.24 -18.53
C GLY A 60 -6.76 19.74 -18.38
N ARG A 61 -6.55 18.46 -18.66
CA ARG A 61 -5.26 17.76 -18.58
C ARG A 61 -4.94 17.05 -19.90
N GLU A 62 -5.26 17.66 -21.05
CA GLU A 62 -5.05 17.04 -22.37
C GLU A 62 -3.59 16.89 -22.77
N GLU A 63 -2.71 17.69 -22.18
CA GLU A 63 -1.28 17.71 -22.45
C GLU A 63 -0.46 17.51 -21.15
N GLY A 64 -1.01 16.75 -20.18
CA GLY A 64 -0.36 16.42 -18.92
C GLY A 64 -0.86 17.25 -17.74
N ALA A 65 -0.15 18.32 -17.40
CA ALA A 65 -0.46 19.17 -16.26
C ALA A 65 -1.86 19.83 -16.31
N PRO A 66 -2.49 20.15 -15.16
CA PRO A 66 -3.76 20.85 -15.13
C PRO A 66 -3.59 22.29 -15.59
N GLU A 67 -4.34 22.70 -16.62
CA GLU A 67 -4.26 24.03 -17.22
C GLU A 67 -5.64 24.63 -17.47
N VAL A 68 -5.72 25.95 -17.56
CA VAL A 68 -6.97 26.65 -17.88
C VAL A 68 -7.23 26.59 -19.38
N PHE A 69 -8.39 26.08 -19.75
CA PHE A 69 -8.91 26.01 -21.11
C PHE A 69 -10.17 26.87 -21.25
N VAL A 70 -10.48 27.28 -22.46
CA VAL A 70 -11.72 27.95 -22.83
C VAL A 70 -12.30 27.38 -24.11
N MET A 71 -13.62 27.28 -24.18
CA MET A 71 -14.36 26.84 -25.38
C MET A 71 -15.69 27.60 -25.50
N PRO A 72 -16.36 27.59 -26.68
CA PRO A 72 -17.73 28.07 -26.77
C PRO A 72 -18.67 27.29 -25.85
N ALA A 73 -19.60 27.96 -25.15
CA ALA A 73 -20.50 27.32 -24.18
C ALA A 73 -21.39 26.22 -24.80
N GLU A 74 -21.73 26.33 -26.10
CA GLU A 74 -22.54 25.36 -26.82
C GLU A 74 -21.72 24.14 -27.32
N GLY A 75 -20.41 24.11 -27.08
CA GLY A 75 -19.48 23.12 -27.59
C GLY A 75 -18.66 23.63 -28.78
N GLY A 76 -17.53 22.98 -29.03
CA GLY A 76 -16.58 23.37 -30.11
C GLY A 76 -15.14 23.10 -29.68
N PRO A 77 -14.16 23.61 -30.42
CA PRO A 77 -12.76 23.41 -30.07
C PRO A 77 -12.40 24.13 -28.76
N ALA A 78 -11.71 23.40 -27.87
CA ALA A 78 -11.12 23.98 -26.68
C ALA A 78 -9.76 24.61 -27.01
N GLN A 79 -9.46 25.73 -26.38
CA GLN A 79 -8.18 26.42 -26.47
C GLN A 79 -7.53 26.44 -25.09
N ARG A 80 -6.30 25.92 -24.97
CA ARG A 80 -5.45 26.05 -23.78
C ARG A 80 -5.00 27.52 -23.66
N LEU A 81 -5.15 28.07 -22.45
CA LEU A 81 -4.77 29.46 -22.16
C LEU A 81 -3.53 29.56 -21.30
N THR A 82 -3.30 28.62 -20.39
CA THR A 82 -2.16 28.64 -19.46
C THR A 82 -1.17 27.53 -19.79
N TYR A 83 0.08 27.70 -19.32
CA TYR A 83 1.21 26.79 -19.47
C TYR A 83 2.05 26.88 -18.19
N LEU A 84 1.41 26.61 -17.04
CA LEU A 84 1.98 26.85 -15.71
C LEU A 84 2.62 25.61 -15.12
N ALA A 85 2.20 24.43 -15.58
CA ALA A 85 2.58 23.12 -15.01
C ALA A 85 2.39 23.05 -13.47
N ASN A 86 1.35 23.72 -12.97
CA ASN A 86 1.04 23.85 -11.56
C ASN A 86 -0.44 23.58 -11.31
N SER A 87 -0.84 23.38 -10.06
CA SER A 87 -2.25 23.23 -9.74
C SER A 87 -3.07 24.43 -10.21
N CYS A 88 -4.21 24.18 -10.83
CA CYS A 88 -5.12 25.18 -11.35
C CYS A 88 -6.58 24.86 -10.97
N GLN A 89 -7.33 25.88 -10.53
CA GLN A 89 -8.76 25.80 -10.26
C GLN A 89 -9.46 27.02 -10.85
N VAL A 90 -10.33 26.85 -11.84
CA VAL A 90 -11.14 27.96 -12.33
C VAL A 90 -12.20 28.29 -11.30
N LEU A 91 -12.21 29.54 -10.80
CA LEU A 91 -13.16 30.02 -9.79
C LEU A 91 -14.35 30.78 -10.41
N GLY A 92 -14.19 31.26 -11.65
CA GLY A 92 -15.22 32.01 -12.35
C GLY A 92 -14.66 33.01 -13.35
N TRP A 93 -15.39 34.10 -13.56
CA TRP A 93 -15.04 35.18 -14.47
C TRP A 93 -15.17 36.53 -13.75
N LEU A 94 -14.24 37.45 -13.97
CA LEU A 94 -14.36 38.83 -13.50
C LEU A 94 -15.27 39.65 -14.44
N ASP A 95 -15.21 39.35 -15.72
CA ASP A 95 -16.04 39.92 -16.79
C ASP A 95 -16.08 38.96 -17.99
N SER A 96 -16.66 39.33 -19.14
CA SER A 96 -16.76 38.42 -20.29
C SER A 96 -15.40 38.12 -20.98
N GLU A 97 -14.31 38.79 -20.57
CA GLU A 97 -12.98 38.65 -21.17
C GLU A 97 -11.95 38.02 -20.20
N ARG A 98 -12.11 38.18 -18.87
CA ARG A 98 -11.11 37.74 -17.88
C ARG A 98 -11.62 36.60 -17.01
N ILE A 99 -10.91 35.48 -17.13
CA ILE A 99 -11.11 34.27 -16.31
C ILE A 99 -10.35 34.46 -15.01
N LEU A 100 -11.00 34.16 -13.90
CA LEU A 100 -10.44 34.12 -12.55
C LEU A 100 -10.11 32.67 -12.19
N PHE A 101 -8.91 32.41 -11.73
CA PHE A 101 -8.49 31.11 -11.28
C PHE A 101 -7.50 31.18 -10.10
N ALA A 102 -7.41 30.12 -9.33
CA ALA A 102 -6.40 29.92 -8.29
C ALA A 102 -5.33 28.95 -8.80
N SER A 103 -4.07 29.18 -8.44
CA SER A 103 -2.94 28.32 -8.81
C SER A 103 -1.80 28.43 -7.79
N SER A 104 -1.01 27.36 -7.67
CA SER A 104 0.26 27.36 -6.92
C SER A 104 1.40 28.04 -7.66
N HIS A 105 1.17 28.49 -8.89
CA HIS A 105 2.17 29.21 -9.67
C HIS A 105 2.74 30.40 -8.91
N GLN A 106 4.08 30.53 -8.87
CA GLN A 106 4.81 31.57 -8.14
C GLN A 106 4.53 31.65 -6.63
N GLN A 107 3.99 30.58 -6.02
CA GLN A 107 3.87 30.50 -4.58
C GLN A 107 5.16 29.89 -3.96
N ILE A 108 5.35 30.11 -2.65
CA ILE A 108 6.55 29.60 -1.93
C ILE A 108 6.53 28.07 -1.88
N ASN A 109 5.34 27.50 -1.77
CA ASN A 109 5.16 26.05 -1.83
C ASN A 109 3.92 25.71 -2.68
N TYR A 110 3.87 24.48 -3.18
CA TYR A 110 2.81 24.01 -4.09
C TYR A 110 1.44 23.86 -3.43
N ARG A 111 1.35 23.87 -2.09
CA ARG A 111 0.10 23.77 -1.33
C ARG A 111 -0.61 25.12 -1.18
N GLU A 112 0.10 26.23 -1.38
CA GLU A 112 -0.45 27.56 -1.35
C GLU A 112 -0.98 27.98 -2.73
N LEU A 113 -2.19 28.51 -2.76
CA LEU A 113 -2.80 29.01 -3.99
C LEU A 113 -2.88 30.53 -3.96
N GLY A 114 -2.37 31.16 -5.02
CA GLY A 114 -2.58 32.57 -5.31
C GLY A 114 -3.72 32.76 -6.31
N LEU A 115 -4.32 33.95 -6.35
CA LEU A 115 -5.31 34.30 -7.34
C LEU A 115 -4.67 34.93 -8.57
N PHE A 116 -5.12 34.49 -9.73
CA PHE A 116 -4.68 34.98 -11.03
C PHE A 116 -5.86 35.28 -11.96
N THR A 117 -5.59 36.09 -12.97
CA THR A 117 -6.51 36.26 -14.10
C THR A 117 -5.78 36.04 -15.43
N ILE A 118 -6.54 35.54 -16.40
CA ILE A 118 -6.08 35.39 -17.77
C ILE A 118 -7.17 35.90 -18.74
N GLY A 119 -6.76 36.58 -19.79
CA GLY A 119 -7.67 36.99 -20.84
C GLY A 119 -8.08 35.83 -21.74
N ARG A 120 -9.36 35.70 -22.02
CA ARG A 120 -9.92 34.68 -22.95
C ARG A 120 -9.24 34.63 -24.31
N SER A 121 -8.81 35.79 -24.79
CA SER A 121 -8.12 35.96 -26.09
C SER A 121 -6.60 35.93 -25.98
N THR A 122 -6.04 35.58 -24.81
CA THR A 122 -4.59 35.51 -24.58
C THR A 122 -3.99 34.31 -25.32
N ASN A 123 -2.96 34.51 -26.12
CA ASN A 123 -2.32 33.44 -26.90
C ASN A 123 -0.89 33.11 -26.42
N ASN A 124 -0.38 33.83 -25.42
CA ASN A 124 0.99 33.68 -24.92
C ASN A 124 1.11 33.17 -23.47
N GLY A 125 0.01 32.68 -22.90
CA GLY A 125 0.01 32.17 -21.53
C GLY A 125 0.24 33.19 -20.42
N ALA A 126 0.30 34.52 -20.76
CA ALA A 126 0.58 35.52 -19.73
C ALA A 126 -0.56 35.69 -18.74
N VAL A 127 -0.30 35.37 -17.48
CA VAL A 127 -1.22 35.48 -16.36
C VAL A 127 -0.95 36.76 -15.56
N THR A 128 -1.98 37.32 -14.95
CA THR A 128 -1.87 38.53 -14.11
C THR A 128 -2.20 38.12 -12.66
N PRO A 129 -1.23 38.18 -11.72
CA PRO A 129 -1.49 37.90 -10.31
C PRO A 129 -2.38 38.98 -9.69
N LEU A 130 -3.27 38.59 -8.78
CA LEU A 130 -4.03 39.50 -7.95
C LEU A 130 -3.36 39.65 -6.59
N PRO A 131 -3.38 40.87 -5.97
CA PRO A 131 -2.61 41.18 -4.77
C PRO A 131 -3.26 40.69 -3.48
N TYR A 132 -3.82 39.48 -3.51
CA TYR A 132 -4.44 38.83 -2.34
C TYR A 132 -3.56 37.67 -1.92
N GLY A 133 -3.22 37.55 -0.67
CA GLY A 133 -2.37 36.44 -0.18
C GLY A 133 -2.92 35.05 -0.47
N PRO A 134 -2.44 33.98 0.17
CA PRO A 134 -2.91 32.62 -0.08
C PRO A 134 -4.43 32.50 0.05
N VAL A 135 -5.12 32.08 -1.01
CA VAL A 135 -6.59 32.07 -1.13
C VAL A 135 -7.07 30.94 -2.01
N ARG A 136 -8.05 30.16 -1.55
CA ARG A 136 -8.64 29.06 -2.34
C ARG A 136 -9.95 29.42 -3.03
N ALA A 137 -10.64 30.48 -2.62
CA ALA A 137 -11.90 30.92 -3.20
C ALA A 137 -12.06 32.45 -3.09
N ALA A 138 -12.73 33.06 -4.06
CA ALA A 138 -13.00 34.49 -4.04
C ALA A 138 -14.33 34.81 -4.73
N ALA A 139 -15.03 35.81 -4.23
CA ALA A 139 -16.20 36.39 -4.88
C ALA A 139 -16.08 37.92 -4.89
N PHE A 140 -16.39 38.54 -6.03
CA PHE A 140 -16.23 39.98 -6.23
C PHE A 140 -17.58 40.67 -6.26
N GLY A 141 -17.68 41.80 -5.54
CA GLY A 141 -18.80 42.71 -5.59
C GLY A 141 -18.70 43.73 -6.74
N PRO A 142 -19.78 44.47 -7.05
CA PRO A 142 -19.88 45.33 -8.23
C PRO A 142 -18.98 46.58 -8.20
N ALA A 143 -18.49 47.02 -7.04
CA ALA A 143 -17.70 48.22 -6.89
C ALA A 143 -16.28 47.97 -6.36
N GLY A 144 -15.72 46.78 -6.65
CA GLY A 144 -14.36 46.41 -6.24
C GLY A 144 -14.27 45.77 -4.85
N GLN A 145 -15.38 45.52 -4.20
CA GLN A 145 -15.42 44.75 -2.97
C GLN A 145 -15.03 43.27 -3.27
N VAL A 146 -14.48 42.61 -2.27
CA VAL A 146 -14.11 41.22 -2.40
C VAL A 146 -14.34 40.42 -1.12
N VAL A 147 -14.77 39.15 -1.27
CA VAL A 147 -14.77 38.15 -0.21
C VAL A 147 -13.78 37.07 -0.59
N LEU A 148 -12.86 36.77 0.32
CA LEU A 148 -11.85 35.72 0.17
C LEU A 148 -12.16 34.55 1.08
N GLY A 149 -12.03 33.34 0.56
CA GLY A 149 -12.06 32.08 1.32
C GLY A 149 -10.63 31.61 1.58
N ARG A 150 -10.22 31.60 2.85
CA ARG A 150 -8.95 31.02 3.30
C ARG A 150 -9.20 29.68 3.96
N ASN A 151 -8.35 28.68 3.68
CA ASN A 151 -8.52 27.29 4.13
C ASN A 151 -9.88 26.69 3.72
N SER A 152 -10.52 27.24 2.72
CA SER A 152 -11.89 26.89 2.33
C SER A 152 -11.92 25.84 1.23
N GLY A 153 -11.31 24.68 1.48
CA GLY A 153 -11.39 23.50 0.59
C GLY A 153 -12.81 22.90 0.56
N ASP A 154 -12.96 21.75 -0.10
CA ASP A 154 -14.24 21.03 -0.16
C ASP A 154 -14.59 20.47 1.24
N PRO A 155 -15.62 20.97 1.93
CA PRO A 155 -15.94 20.53 3.30
C PRO A 155 -16.41 19.07 3.37
N ALA A 156 -16.69 18.42 2.26
CA ALA A 156 -17.11 17.04 2.24
C ALA A 156 -15.96 16.05 2.54
N ARG A 157 -14.73 16.47 2.37
CA ARG A 157 -13.56 15.64 2.71
C ARG A 157 -13.23 15.68 4.19
N TRP A 158 -13.46 16.84 4.84
CA TRP A 158 -13.24 17.08 6.27
C TRP A 158 -14.50 17.61 6.93
N LYS A 159 -15.44 16.74 7.10
CA LYS A 159 -16.75 17.10 7.62
C LYS A 159 -16.66 17.48 9.09
N ARG A 160 -17.28 18.60 9.43
CA ARG A 160 -17.39 19.10 10.81
C ARG A 160 -16.05 19.43 11.47
N TYR A 161 -15.01 19.66 10.66
CA TYR A 161 -13.68 20.04 11.15
C TYR A 161 -13.71 21.41 11.82
N ARG A 162 -13.06 21.54 12.98
CA ARG A 162 -13.03 22.75 13.82
C ARG A 162 -11.63 23.16 14.24
N GLY A 163 -10.59 22.60 13.62
CA GLY A 163 -9.20 22.91 13.91
C GLY A 163 -8.72 24.22 13.27
N GLY A 164 -7.45 24.52 13.43
CA GLY A 164 -6.84 25.78 12.98
C GLY A 164 -6.91 26.05 11.48
N THR A 165 -7.01 24.98 10.65
CA THR A 165 -7.15 25.07 9.19
C THR A 165 -8.60 25.04 8.69
N ALA A 166 -9.60 25.18 9.59
CA ALA A 166 -11.00 25.33 9.19
C ALA A 166 -11.18 26.52 8.24
N GLY A 167 -12.08 26.38 7.25
CA GLY A 167 -12.36 27.42 6.27
C GLY A 167 -12.94 28.69 6.90
N HIS A 168 -12.44 29.83 6.47
CA HIS A 168 -12.87 31.15 6.93
C HIS A 168 -13.07 32.12 5.77
N LEU A 169 -14.01 33.07 5.95
CA LEU A 169 -14.23 34.14 4.99
C LEU A 169 -13.72 35.48 5.53
N TRP A 170 -13.10 36.24 4.64
CA TRP A 170 -12.63 37.60 4.90
C TRP A 170 -13.23 38.52 3.84
N ILE A 171 -13.68 39.69 4.25
CA ILE A 171 -14.35 40.66 3.38
C ILE A 171 -13.63 42.01 3.41
N ASP A 172 -13.43 42.57 2.23
CA ASP A 172 -13.07 43.97 2.02
C ASP A 172 -14.24 44.68 1.34
N LEU A 173 -15.00 45.44 2.12
CA LEU A 173 -16.17 46.20 1.66
C LEU A 173 -15.83 47.53 1.00
N ALA A 174 -14.67 48.09 1.30
CA ALA A 174 -14.25 49.40 0.75
C ALA A 174 -13.47 49.23 -0.55
N GLY A 175 -12.93 48.01 -0.83
CA GLY A 175 -12.03 47.74 -1.96
C GLY A 175 -10.66 48.42 -1.78
N ASP A 176 -10.27 48.67 -0.52
CA ASP A 176 -9.04 49.37 -0.17
C ASP A 176 -7.93 48.47 0.38
N GLY A 177 -8.16 47.14 0.38
CA GLY A 177 -7.23 46.09 0.85
C GLY A 177 -7.30 45.83 2.36
N ASN A 178 -8.24 46.44 3.09
CA ASN A 178 -8.46 46.20 4.50
C ASN A 178 -9.51 45.10 4.70
N PHE A 179 -9.07 43.92 5.12
CA PHE A 179 -9.93 42.75 5.28
C PHE A 179 -10.41 42.59 6.72
N GLU A 180 -11.70 42.33 6.90
CA GLU A 180 -12.30 41.92 8.16
C GLU A 180 -12.81 40.49 8.07
N ARG A 181 -12.63 39.71 9.15
CA ARG A 181 -13.12 38.33 9.19
C ARG A 181 -14.63 38.30 9.32
N LEU A 182 -15.30 37.63 8.37
CA LEU A 182 -16.74 37.36 8.43
C LEU A 182 -16.99 36.19 9.41
N LEU A 183 -18.04 36.33 10.23
CA LEU A 183 -18.52 35.29 11.14
C LEU A 183 -17.43 34.69 12.07
N PRO A 184 -16.63 35.49 12.76
CA PRO A 184 -15.51 35.00 13.57
C PRO A 184 -15.92 34.05 14.72
N GLY A 185 -17.19 34.03 15.11
CA GLY A 185 -17.74 33.18 16.17
C GLY A 185 -18.43 31.89 15.64
N LEU A 186 -18.50 31.66 14.35
CA LEU A 186 -19.14 30.47 13.78
C LEU A 186 -18.17 29.27 13.85
N ALA A 187 -18.54 28.23 14.58
CA ALA A 187 -17.74 27.01 14.73
C ALA A 187 -18.10 26.03 13.64
N GLY A 188 -17.18 25.75 12.71
CA GLY A 188 -17.34 24.85 11.57
C GLY A 188 -16.62 25.38 10.33
N ASN A 189 -16.64 24.63 9.26
CA ASN A 189 -16.10 25.05 7.97
C ASN A 189 -17.03 26.06 7.31
N ILE A 190 -16.43 27.09 6.70
CA ILE A 190 -17.12 28.05 5.84
C ILE A 190 -16.39 28.07 4.50
N ALA A 191 -17.07 27.69 3.42
CA ALA A 191 -16.45 27.50 2.11
C ALA A 191 -17.28 28.13 0.98
N SER A 192 -16.68 28.27 -0.19
CA SER A 192 -17.32 28.62 -1.46
C SER A 192 -18.17 29.90 -1.37
N PRO A 193 -17.58 31.05 -1.07
CA PRO A 193 -18.30 32.33 -1.04
C PRO A 193 -18.85 32.69 -2.42
N LEU A 194 -20.10 33.18 -2.45
CA LEU A 194 -20.74 33.72 -3.65
C LEU A 194 -21.33 35.09 -3.31
N TRP A 195 -21.06 36.06 -4.18
CA TRP A 195 -21.63 37.41 -4.08
C TRP A 195 -22.87 37.53 -4.97
N LEU A 196 -24.04 37.69 -4.39
CA LEU A 196 -25.27 37.92 -5.14
C LEU A 196 -25.73 39.37 -4.93
N THR A 197 -25.82 40.13 -6.02
CA THR A 197 -26.19 41.56 -6.04
C THR A 197 -27.70 41.80 -5.97
N GLY A 198 -28.50 40.73 -5.89
CA GLY A 198 -29.95 40.80 -5.82
C GLY A 198 -30.62 40.94 -7.18
N ALA A 199 -31.89 40.57 -7.27
CA ALA A 199 -32.74 40.76 -8.45
C ALA A 199 -33.54 42.07 -8.33
N GLY A 200 -32.88 43.22 -8.56
CA GLY A 200 -33.49 44.54 -8.41
C GLY A 200 -33.88 44.84 -6.95
N ASP A 201 -34.92 45.68 -6.72
CA ASP A 201 -35.35 46.04 -5.38
C ASP A 201 -35.97 44.88 -4.55
N ALA A 202 -36.09 43.70 -5.13
CA ALA A 202 -36.79 42.55 -4.55
C ALA A 202 -35.90 41.66 -3.65
N VAL A 203 -34.58 41.61 -3.84
CA VAL A 203 -33.66 40.82 -3.04
C VAL A 203 -32.46 41.66 -2.64
N ALA A 204 -32.22 41.77 -1.33
CA ALA A 204 -31.05 42.49 -0.81
C ALA A 204 -29.74 41.78 -1.22
N GLU A 205 -28.68 42.55 -1.42
CA GLU A 205 -27.33 42.10 -1.65
C GLU A 205 -26.83 41.29 -0.43
N ARG A 206 -26.33 40.04 -0.71
CA ARG A 206 -25.89 39.10 0.34
C ARG A 206 -24.69 38.29 -0.13
N ILE A 207 -23.91 37.84 0.86
CA ILE A 207 -22.87 36.81 0.65
C ILE A 207 -23.47 35.45 0.96
N PHE A 208 -23.49 34.57 -0.02
CA PHE A 208 -23.86 33.16 0.14
C PHE A 208 -22.59 32.32 0.32
N PHE A 209 -22.70 31.24 1.10
CA PHE A 209 -21.58 30.32 1.37
C PHE A 209 -22.12 28.97 1.83
N VAL A 210 -21.27 27.96 1.80
CA VAL A 210 -21.52 26.63 2.36
C VAL A 210 -20.94 26.55 3.76
N SER A 211 -21.68 25.98 4.72
CA SER A 211 -21.15 25.72 6.06
C SER A 211 -21.75 24.47 6.69
N ASP A 212 -20.93 23.77 7.48
CA ASP A 212 -21.31 22.57 8.24
C ASP A 212 -21.49 22.79 9.74
N HIS A 213 -21.59 24.04 10.18
CA HIS A 213 -21.70 24.40 11.60
C HIS A 213 -22.92 23.78 12.31
N GLU A 214 -23.95 23.37 11.58
CA GLU A 214 -25.12 22.65 12.08
C GLU A 214 -25.07 21.13 11.77
N GLY A 215 -23.92 20.60 11.35
CA GLY A 215 -23.69 19.19 11.10
C GLY A 215 -23.50 18.86 9.61
N ILE A 216 -24.58 18.82 8.80
CA ILE A 216 -24.51 18.65 7.35
C ILE A 216 -24.34 20.00 6.68
N ALA A 217 -23.36 20.09 5.77
CA ALA A 217 -23.11 21.34 5.05
C ALA A 217 -24.30 21.71 4.17
N ASN A 218 -24.79 22.93 4.38
CA ASN A 218 -25.91 23.51 3.67
C ASN A 218 -25.55 24.92 3.16
N LEU A 219 -26.40 25.47 2.29
CA LEU A 219 -26.25 26.83 1.76
C LEU A 219 -26.79 27.82 2.78
N TYR A 220 -25.97 28.79 3.13
CA TYR A 220 -26.30 29.91 4.05
C TYR A 220 -26.04 31.24 3.35
N SER A 221 -26.57 32.31 3.91
CA SER A 221 -26.21 33.69 3.53
C SER A 221 -26.15 34.63 4.72
N ILE A 222 -25.43 35.72 4.50
CA ILE A 222 -25.28 36.81 5.46
C ILE A 222 -25.33 38.14 4.74
N THR A 223 -25.76 39.21 5.43
CA THR A 223 -25.66 40.56 4.87
C THR A 223 -24.21 41.02 4.76
N LEU A 224 -23.95 42.06 4.00
CA LEU A 224 -22.58 42.63 3.86
C LEU A 224 -22.02 43.15 5.18
N ALA A 225 -22.92 43.51 6.14
CA ALA A 225 -22.55 43.93 7.50
C ALA A 225 -22.20 42.77 8.43
N GLY A 226 -22.26 41.51 7.97
CA GLY A 226 -22.00 40.32 8.79
C GLY A 226 -23.16 39.98 9.74
N GLU A 227 -24.37 40.40 9.43
CA GLU A 227 -25.59 40.22 10.25
C GLU A 227 -26.61 39.35 9.49
N ASP A 228 -27.67 38.90 10.19
CA ASP A 228 -28.82 38.19 9.63
C ASP A 228 -28.39 36.90 8.90
N LEU A 229 -27.70 35.97 9.61
CA LEU A 229 -27.37 34.66 9.12
C LEU A 229 -28.64 33.85 8.79
N ARG A 230 -28.77 33.36 7.54
CA ARG A 230 -29.92 32.56 7.08
C ARG A 230 -29.47 31.29 6.47
N ARG A 231 -30.18 30.19 6.82
CA ARG A 231 -30.05 28.87 6.15
C ARG A 231 -31.07 28.78 5.01
N HIS A 232 -30.67 28.33 3.83
CA HIS A 232 -31.49 28.28 2.63
C HIS A 232 -31.79 26.87 2.13
N THR A 233 -30.95 25.87 2.49
CA THR A 233 -31.16 24.48 2.15
C THR A 233 -31.22 23.59 3.38
N HIS A 234 -31.89 22.42 3.24
CA HIS A 234 -32.16 21.53 4.36
C HIS A 234 -31.82 20.08 4.00
N HIS A 235 -30.62 19.87 3.44
CA HIS A 235 -30.10 18.53 3.23
C HIS A 235 -29.74 17.91 4.59
N GLU A 236 -30.08 16.61 4.75
CA GLU A 236 -29.85 15.84 5.97
C GLU A 236 -28.91 14.67 5.75
N ASP A 237 -28.72 14.22 4.48
CA ASP A 237 -27.91 13.06 4.14
C ASP A 237 -26.57 13.41 3.50
N PHE A 238 -26.55 14.38 2.59
CA PHE A 238 -25.39 14.73 1.79
C PHE A 238 -25.05 16.22 1.91
N PHE A 239 -23.78 16.54 1.88
CA PHE A 239 -23.28 17.90 1.91
C PHE A 239 -23.63 18.63 0.60
N VAL A 240 -23.99 19.90 0.71
CA VAL A 240 -23.99 20.85 -0.41
C VAL A 240 -22.56 21.13 -0.82
N ARG A 241 -22.23 20.92 -2.10
CA ARG A 241 -20.85 21.04 -2.61
C ARG A 241 -20.81 21.87 -3.88
N ASN A 242 -19.68 22.54 -4.13
CA ASN A 242 -19.32 23.30 -5.33
C ASN A 242 -20.46 24.20 -5.86
N PRO A 243 -21.02 25.10 -5.05
CA PRO A 243 -22.04 26.01 -5.52
C PRO A 243 -21.44 27.03 -6.49
N ALA A 244 -22.16 27.32 -7.58
CA ALA A 244 -21.85 28.36 -8.54
C ALA A 244 -23.09 29.20 -8.86
N SER A 245 -22.90 30.45 -9.29
CA SER A 245 -24.01 31.40 -9.50
C SER A 245 -23.88 32.14 -10.83
N ASP A 246 -25.05 32.46 -11.45
CA ASP A 246 -25.18 33.42 -12.54
C ASP A 246 -25.50 34.87 -12.07
N GLY A 247 -25.30 35.16 -10.79
CA GLY A 247 -25.65 36.40 -10.12
C GLY A 247 -27.12 36.47 -9.67
N ARG A 248 -27.95 35.52 -10.10
CA ARG A 248 -29.38 35.43 -9.75
C ARG A 248 -29.72 34.15 -9.01
N ARG A 249 -29.24 33.01 -9.50
CA ARG A 249 -29.50 31.67 -8.96
C ARG A 249 -28.22 31.01 -8.58
N ILE A 250 -28.32 30.01 -7.70
CA ILE A 250 -27.20 29.17 -7.31
C ILE A 250 -27.49 27.74 -7.75
N VAL A 251 -26.59 27.14 -8.53
CA VAL A 251 -26.54 25.72 -8.80
C VAL A 251 -25.52 25.06 -7.87
N TYR A 252 -25.80 23.85 -7.40
CA TYR A 252 -24.90 23.05 -6.57
C TYR A 252 -25.19 21.57 -6.75
N HIS A 253 -24.33 20.71 -6.22
CA HIS A 253 -24.63 19.27 -6.14
C HIS A 253 -24.65 18.78 -4.69
N ALA A 254 -25.46 17.71 -4.46
CA ALA A 254 -25.51 16.98 -3.21
C ALA A 254 -25.92 15.53 -3.50
N GLY A 255 -25.21 14.54 -2.96
CA GLY A 255 -25.47 13.12 -3.20
C GLY A 255 -25.46 12.73 -4.69
N ALA A 256 -24.53 13.30 -5.45
CA ALA A 256 -24.38 13.12 -6.90
C ALA A 256 -25.54 13.67 -7.77
N ASP A 257 -26.43 14.48 -7.20
CA ASP A 257 -27.55 15.14 -7.89
C ASP A 257 -27.32 16.65 -8.00
N LEU A 258 -27.87 17.26 -9.07
CA LEU A 258 -27.82 18.69 -9.30
C LEU A 258 -29.08 19.36 -8.73
N TYR A 259 -28.89 20.51 -8.09
CA TYR A 259 -29.95 21.34 -7.54
C TYR A 259 -29.79 22.80 -7.97
N VAL A 260 -30.90 23.50 -8.11
CA VAL A 260 -30.91 24.96 -8.34
C VAL A 260 -31.69 25.61 -7.21
N PHE A 261 -31.06 26.55 -6.54
CA PHE A 261 -31.66 27.43 -5.55
C PHE A 261 -31.99 28.77 -6.20
N ASP A 262 -33.24 29.24 -6.07
CA ASP A 262 -33.69 30.57 -6.52
C ASP A 262 -33.98 31.44 -5.28
N PRO A 263 -33.21 32.51 -5.00
CA PRO A 263 -33.41 33.39 -3.85
C PRO A 263 -34.70 34.16 -3.87
N LEU A 264 -35.41 34.26 -5.02
CA LEU A 264 -36.67 35.00 -5.10
C LEU A 264 -37.82 34.27 -4.45
N ASP A 265 -37.88 32.98 -4.56
CA ASP A 265 -38.93 32.13 -3.96
C ASP A 265 -38.40 31.23 -2.84
N GLU A 266 -37.14 31.41 -2.47
CA GLU A 266 -36.43 30.60 -1.48
C GLU A 266 -36.56 29.07 -1.70
N SER A 267 -36.66 28.66 -2.95
CA SER A 267 -36.80 27.25 -3.33
C SER A 267 -35.53 26.62 -3.81
N SER A 268 -35.29 25.37 -3.40
CA SER A 268 -34.25 24.51 -3.95
C SER A 268 -34.87 23.33 -4.68
N VAL A 269 -34.60 23.18 -5.95
CA VAL A 269 -35.22 22.18 -6.81
C VAL A 269 -34.15 21.29 -7.47
N LYS A 270 -34.32 19.95 -7.35
CA LYS A 270 -33.50 18.98 -8.07
C LYS A 270 -33.73 19.08 -9.57
N VAL A 271 -32.63 19.08 -10.34
CA VAL A 271 -32.66 19.10 -11.82
C VAL A 271 -32.82 17.65 -12.33
N PRO A 272 -33.92 17.32 -13.03
CA PRO A 272 -34.13 15.98 -13.58
C PRO A 272 -33.28 15.79 -14.83
N VAL A 273 -32.14 15.15 -14.71
CA VAL A 273 -31.20 14.90 -15.81
C VAL A 273 -31.51 13.56 -16.49
N ASP A 274 -31.88 13.57 -17.78
CA ASP A 274 -31.97 12.37 -18.63
C ASP A 274 -30.55 12.05 -19.17
N TYR A 275 -29.81 11.25 -18.41
CA TYR A 275 -28.39 10.95 -18.63
C TYR A 275 -28.24 9.69 -19.51
N ARG A 276 -27.76 9.88 -20.73
CA ARG A 276 -27.65 8.80 -21.73
C ARG A 276 -26.19 8.59 -22.13
N SER A 277 -25.38 8.08 -21.21
CA SER A 277 -24.01 7.73 -21.49
C SER A 277 -23.82 6.23 -21.75
N PRO A 278 -22.90 5.84 -22.66
CA PRO A 278 -22.48 4.45 -22.82
C PRO A 278 -21.60 3.96 -21.66
N ARG A 279 -21.11 4.84 -20.79
CA ARG A 279 -20.27 4.52 -19.61
C ARG A 279 -19.07 3.63 -19.97
N ILE A 280 -18.28 4.04 -20.95
CA ILE A 280 -17.22 3.23 -21.56
C ILE A 280 -16.21 2.73 -20.53
N GLN A 281 -15.89 3.52 -19.50
CA GLN A 281 -14.93 3.13 -18.47
C GLN A 281 -15.44 1.99 -17.56
N ARG A 282 -16.72 1.64 -17.60
CA ARG A 282 -17.29 0.45 -16.95
C ARG A 282 -17.14 -0.83 -17.76
N ASN A 283 -16.73 -0.75 -19.01
CA ASN A 283 -16.57 -1.92 -19.84
C ASN A 283 -15.51 -2.85 -19.24
N ARG A 284 -15.77 -4.15 -19.39
CA ARG A 284 -14.79 -5.17 -19.01
C ARG A 284 -13.48 -4.93 -19.76
N LYS A 285 -12.38 -4.96 -19.03
CA LYS A 285 -11.02 -4.82 -19.57
C LYS A 285 -10.14 -5.96 -19.10
N PHE A 286 -9.03 -6.17 -19.79
CA PHE A 286 -7.98 -7.08 -19.37
C PHE A 286 -6.76 -6.27 -18.91
N VAL A 287 -6.10 -6.76 -17.87
CA VAL A 287 -4.90 -6.10 -17.31
C VAL A 287 -3.76 -7.10 -17.16
N TYR A 288 -2.53 -6.62 -17.18
CA TYR A 288 -1.33 -7.41 -17.02
C TYR A 288 -1.16 -7.87 -15.56
N ALA A 289 -0.99 -9.18 -15.35
CA ALA A 289 -0.94 -9.74 -14.00
C ALA A 289 0.27 -9.26 -13.18
N GLY A 290 1.43 -9.09 -13.84
CA GLY A 290 2.66 -8.65 -13.16
C GLY A 290 2.54 -7.31 -12.46
N ALA A 291 1.66 -6.43 -12.97
CA ALA A 291 1.40 -5.13 -12.36
C ALA A 291 0.55 -5.19 -11.06
N TYR A 292 -0.12 -6.31 -10.80
CA TYR A 292 -1.11 -6.41 -9.71
C TYR A 292 -0.93 -7.66 -8.84
N ILE A 293 0.28 -8.23 -8.81
CA ILE A 293 0.54 -9.40 -7.98
C ILE A 293 0.29 -9.05 -6.52
N ASP A 294 -0.68 -9.68 -5.88
CA ASP A 294 -0.94 -9.56 -4.45
C ASP A 294 -0.17 -10.57 -3.64
N ASP A 295 -0.13 -11.83 -4.04
CA ASP A 295 0.49 -12.89 -3.28
C ASP A 295 0.75 -14.11 -4.14
N ALA A 296 1.80 -14.88 -3.83
CA ALA A 296 2.09 -16.12 -4.52
C ALA A 296 2.66 -17.17 -3.56
N SER A 297 2.26 -18.42 -3.74
CA SER A 297 2.82 -19.55 -2.99
C SER A 297 3.09 -20.77 -3.86
N LEU A 298 4.07 -21.57 -3.44
CA LEU A 298 4.40 -22.83 -4.10
C LEU A 298 3.66 -24.01 -3.50
N SER A 299 3.22 -24.94 -4.35
CA SER A 299 2.75 -26.24 -3.87
C SER A 299 3.78 -26.91 -2.96
N PRO A 300 3.38 -27.89 -2.11
CA PRO A 300 4.30 -28.61 -1.24
C PRO A 300 5.52 -29.20 -1.96
N THR A 301 5.39 -29.57 -3.24
CA THR A 301 6.46 -30.09 -4.08
C THR A 301 7.24 -29.02 -4.83
N GLY A 302 6.66 -27.83 -4.99
CA GLY A 302 7.26 -26.70 -5.69
C GLY A 302 7.04 -26.68 -7.21
N ASP A 303 6.14 -27.53 -7.73
CA ASP A 303 5.89 -27.66 -9.17
C ASP A 303 4.76 -26.74 -9.66
N VAL A 304 3.82 -26.40 -8.78
CA VAL A 304 2.64 -25.59 -9.07
C VAL A 304 2.69 -24.32 -8.27
N LEU A 305 2.36 -23.21 -8.90
CA LEU A 305 2.28 -21.88 -8.32
C LEU A 305 0.80 -21.51 -8.12
N SER A 306 0.45 -20.95 -6.97
CA SER A 306 -0.76 -20.17 -6.80
C SER A 306 -0.41 -18.69 -6.77
N LEU A 307 -1.24 -17.86 -7.38
CA LEU A 307 -1.06 -16.43 -7.52
C LEU A 307 -2.37 -15.73 -7.25
N THR A 308 -2.35 -14.72 -6.40
CA THR A 308 -3.42 -13.71 -6.36
C THR A 308 -2.92 -12.43 -7.01
N ALA A 309 -3.74 -11.88 -7.88
CA ALA A 309 -3.45 -10.63 -8.55
C ALA A 309 -4.76 -9.87 -8.74
N ARG A 310 -4.79 -8.61 -8.30
CA ARG A 310 -5.97 -7.74 -8.32
C ARG A 310 -7.21 -8.44 -7.74
N GLY A 311 -7.04 -9.08 -6.59
CA GLY A 311 -8.11 -9.78 -5.88
C GLY A 311 -8.63 -11.05 -6.55
N LYS A 312 -8.00 -11.54 -7.61
CA LYS A 312 -8.34 -12.80 -8.27
C LYS A 312 -7.26 -13.84 -8.03
N SER A 313 -7.64 -15.11 -7.92
CA SER A 313 -6.71 -16.21 -7.65
C SER A 313 -6.54 -17.12 -8.84
N TYR A 314 -5.30 -17.56 -9.07
CA TYR A 314 -4.89 -18.44 -10.17
C TYR A 314 -4.00 -19.56 -9.68
N ALA A 315 -4.06 -20.71 -10.35
CA ALA A 315 -3.15 -21.84 -10.12
C ALA A 315 -2.62 -22.37 -11.45
N PHE A 316 -1.29 -22.55 -11.56
CA PHE A 316 -0.65 -22.99 -12.79
C PHE A 316 0.74 -23.56 -12.52
N PHE A 317 1.24 -24.37 -13.46
CA PHE A 317 2.64 -24.81 -13.43
C PHE A 317 3.58 -23.63 -13.71
N SER A 318 4.69 -23.54 -13.00
CA SER A 318 5.59 -22.38 -13.02
C SER A 318 6.07 -21.97 -14.42
N HIS A 319 6.21 -22.91 -15.35
CA HIS A 319 6.86 -22.64 -16.63
C HIS A 319 6.03 -22.95 -17.87
N GLU A 320 5.01 -23.80 -17.79
CA GLU A 320 4.21 -24.25 -18.94
C GLU A 320 2.82 -24.73 -18.50
N GLY A 321 1.96 -25.04 -19.46
CA GLY A 321 0.63 -25.60 -19.21
C GLY A 321 -0.47 -24.55 -18.99
N PRO A 322 -1.71 -24.96 -18.74
CA PRO A 322 -2.83 -24.04 -18.58
C PRO A 322 -2.75 -23.25 -17.28
N VAL A 323 -3.33 -22.05 -17.30
CA VAL A 323 -3.61 -21.23 -16.12
C VAL A 323 -5.08 -21.42 -15.74
N LEU A 324 -5.32 -21.87 -14.52
CA LEU A 324 -6.65 -22.08 -13.98
C LEU A 324 -7.00 -20.91 -13.06
N GLN A 325 -8.07 -20.20 -13.33
CA GLN A 325 -8.63 -19.23 -12.39
C GLN A 325 -9.37 -19.98 -11.30
N VAL A 326 -8.95 -19.79 -10.05
CA VAL A 326 -9.51 -20.36 -8.84
C VAL A 326 -10.29 -19.24 -8.14
N GLY A 327 -11.59 -19.46 -7.88
CA GLY A 327 -12.41 -18.34 -7.39
C GLY A 327 -12.82 -17.41 -8.54
N LYS A 328 -13.92 -17.75 -9.22
CA LYS A 328 -14.38 -17.06 -10.43
C LYS A 328 -15.41 -15.96 -10.19
N ARG A 329 -15.84 -15.74 -8.95
CA ARG A 329 -16.93 -14.81 -8.67
C ARG A 329 -16.47 -13.37 -8.79
N GLU A 330 -17.14 -12.59 -9.61
CA GLU A 330 -16.88 -11.16 -9.74
C GLU A 330 -17.39 -10.40 -8.51
N GLY A 331 -16.70 -9.33 -8.12
CA GLY A 331 -17.02 -8.56 -6.91
C GLY A 331 -16.66 -9.26 -5.60
N VAL A 332 -15.82 -10.28 -5.66
CA VAL A 332 -15.24 -10.98 -4.50
C VAL A 332 -13.72 -10.87 -4.57
N ARG A 333 -13.11 -10.49 -3.45
CA ARG A 333 -11.65 -10.42 -3.32
C ARG A 333 -11.09 -11.69 -2.72
N TYR A 334 -10.17 -12.35 -3.44
CA TYR A 334 -9.43 -13.51 -2.98
C TYR A 334 -8.02 -13.10 -2.54
N ARG A 335 -7.57 -13.62 -1.37
CA ARG A 335 -6.28 -13.28 -0.75
C ARG A 335 -5.58 -14.50 -0.17
N LEU A 336 -4.26 -14.42 0.00
CA LEU A 336 -3.43 -15.34 0.78
C LEU A 336 -3.62 -16.81 0.38
N PRO A 337 -3.39 -17.20 -0.86
CA PRO A 337 -3.56 -18.58 -1.31
C PRO A 337 -2.43 -19.46 -0.76
N GLU A 338 -2.77 -20.53 -0.05
CA GLU A 338 -1.84 -21.53 0.45
C GLU A 338 -2.27 -22.96 0.06
N TRP A 339 -1.32 -23.78 -0.31
CA TRP A 339 -1.58 -25.15 -0.68
C TRP A 339 -1.77 -26.06 0.53
N LEU A 340 -2.75 -26.95 0.49
CA LEU A 340 -2.84 -28.04 1.45
C LEU A 340 -1.78 -29.12 1.13
N ASN A 341 -1.62 -30.08 2.07
CA ASN A 341 -0.57 -31.10 1.96
C ASN A 341 -0.74 -32.09 0.80
N ASP A 342 -1.90 -32.11 0.17
CA ASP A 342 -2.19 -32.98 -0.99
C ASP A 342 -1.74 -32.39 -2.34
N SER A 343 -1.21 -31.14 -2.38
CA SER A 343 -0.82 -30.43 -3.59
C SER A 343 -1.95 -30.25 -4.62
N ARG A 344 -3.20 -30.30 -4.18
CA ARG A 344 -4.40 -30.16 -4.99
C ARG A 344 -5.34 -29.08 -4.49
N ARG A 345 -5.59 -29.07 -3.19
CA ARG A 345 -6.48 -28.11 -2.56
C ARG A 345 -5.73 -26.86 -2.16
N LEU A 346 -6.38 -25.73 -2.34
CA LEU A 346 -5.93 -24.41 -1.91
C LEU A 346 -6.83 -23.92 -0.77
N VAL A 347 -6.23 -23.43 0.28
CA VAL A 347 -6.90 -22.61 1.29
C VAL A 347 -6.60 -21.14 1.01
N MET A 348 -7.60 -20.28 1.11
CA MET A 348 -7.46 -18.84 0.89
C MET A 348 -8.56 -18.09 1.65
N ILE A 349 -8.46 -16.77 1.66
CA ILE A 349 -9.47 -15.88 2.19
C ILE A 349 -10.31 -15.33 1.06
N ASP A 350 -11.63 -15.21 1.27
CA ASP A 350 -12.50 -14.40 0.44
C ASP A 350 -13.45 -13.52 1.30
N ASP A 351 -14.07 -12.54 0.68
CA ASP A 351 -15.01 -11.62 1.34
C ASP A 351 -16.44 -11.72 0.80
N GLN A 352 -16.80 -12.87 0.22
CA GLN A 352 -18.10 -13.08 -0.42
C GLN A 352 -19.30 -12.86 0.52
N GLU A 353 -19.16 -13.19 1.79
CA GLU A 353 -20.22 -13.08 2.81
C GLU A 353 -20.25 -11.71 3.51
N GLY A 354 -19.45 -10.74 3.00
CA GLY A 354 -19.33 -9.41 3.60
C GLY A 354 -18.13 -9.28 4.54
N GLU A 355 -17.78 -10.34 5.25
CA GLU A 355 -16.59 -10.46 6.09
C GLU A 355 -15.58 -11.44 5.49
N GLU A 356 -14.32 -11.34 5.91
CA GLU A 356 -13.30 -12.30 5.49
C GLU A 356 -13.61 -13.71 6.01
N THR A 357 -13.64 -14.66 5.10
CA THR A 357 -13.97 -16.06 5.39
C THR A 357 -12.87 -16.96 4.83
N LEU A 358 -12.46 -17.95 5.63
CA LEU A 358 -11.53 -19.00 5.19
C LEU A 358 -12.27 -19.98 4.28
N ILE A 359 -11.75 -20.17 3.07
CA ILE A 359 -12.30 -21.11 2.09
C ILE A 359 -11.26 -22.15 1.66
N VAL A 360 -11.72 -23.34 1.30
CA VAL A 360 -10.89 -24.40 0.74
C VAL A 360 -11.42 -24.78 -0.64
N HIS A 361 -10.62 -24.51 -1.66
CA HIS A 361 -10.91 -24.86 -3.04
C HIS A 361 -10.29 -26.20 -3.41
N THR A 362 -11.03 -27.06 -4.12
CA THR A 362 -10.58 -28.44 -4.46
C THR A 362 -9.53 -28.49 -5.56
N GLY A 363 -9.29 -27.37 -6.26
CA GLY A 363 -8.45 -27.33 -7.47
C GLY A 363 -9.25 -27.61 -8.75
N ASP A 364 -10.50 -28.03 -8.65
CA ASP A 364 -11.43 -28.08 -9.78
C ASP A 364 -12.17 -26.74 -9.86
N PRO A 365 -12.01 -25.98 -10.95
CA PRO A 365 -12.58 -24.64 -11.05
C PRO A 365 -14.13 -24.68 -11.16
N ASP A 366 -14.74 -25.82 -11.41
CA ASP A 366 -16.19 -25.96 -11.53
C ASP A 366 -16.86 -26.41 -10.21
N GLU A 367 -16.08 -26.74 -9.20
CA GLU A 367 -16.58 -27.06 -7.85
C GLU A 367 -16.60 -25.82 -6.95
N GLU A 368 -17.70 -25.65 -6.21
CA GLU A 368 -17.81 -24.60 -5.19
C GLU A 368 -16.85 -24.86 -4.04
N PRO A 369 -16.15 -23.83 -3.53
CA PRO A 369 -15.23 -24.00 -2.42
C PRO A 369 -15.97 -24.37 -1.13
N LEU A 370 -15.32 -25.18 -0.29
CA LEU A 370 -15.77 -25.40 1.07
C LEU A 370 -15.56 -24.14 1.89
N ARG A 371 -16.63 -23.52 2.36
CA ARG A 371 -16.59 -22.36 3.27
C ARG A 371 -16.55 -22.79 4.73
N LEU A 372 -15.70 -22.14 5.50
CA LEU A 372 -15.62 -22.28 6.92
C LEU A 372 -16.32 -21.10 7.62
N SER A 373 -17.59 -20.86 7.20
CA SER A 373 -18.41 -19.77 7.74
C SER A 373 -18.62 -19.91 9.25
N GLY A 374 -18.70 -18.77 9.95
CA GLY A 374 -18.92 -18.72 11.40
C GLY A 374 -17.66 -18.86 12.25
N LEU A 375 -16.47 -18.92 11.64
CA LEU A 375 -15.20 -18.75 12.33
C LEU A 375 -14.88 -17.25 12.43
N ASP A 376 -14.71 -16.75 13.65
CA ASP A 376 -14.27 -15.37 13.88
C ASP A 376 -12.75 -15.27 13.69
N ILE A 377 -12.33 -15.12 12.44
CA ILE A 377 -10.91 -15.01 12.08
C ILE A 377 -10.41 -13.56 12.02
N GLY A 378 -11.32 -12.57 12.06
CA GLY A 378 -10.98 -11.17 11.85
C GLY A 378 -10.44 -10.92 10.43
N ARG A 379 -9.83 -9.76 10.20
CA ARG A 379 -9.09 -9.47 8.97
C ARG A 379 -7.73 -10.16 9.01
N VAL A 380 -7.50 -11.08 8.09
CA VAL A 380 -6.32 -11.96 8.11
C VAL A 380 -5.11 -11.25 7.50
N ASP A 381 -3.97 -11.27 8.23
CA ASP A 381 -2.70 -10.71 7.77
C ASP A 381 -1.83 -11.78 7.09
N GLU A 382 -1.72 -12.98 7.66
CA GLU A 382 -0.86 -14.05 7.17
C GLU A 382 -1.52 -15.42 7.40
N ILE A 383 -1.31 -16.35 6.47
CA ILE A 383 -1.73 -17.74 6.55
C ILE A 383 -0.53 -18.67 6.33
N ARG A 384 -0.45 -19.76 7.13
CA ARG A 384 0.47 -20.87 6.87
C ARG A 384 -0.18 -22.21 7.19
N VAL A 385 -0.11 -23.15 6.24
CA VAL A 385 -0.58 -24.51 6.43
C VAL A 385 0.51 -25.37 7.09
N SER A 386 0.15 -26.15 8.13
CA SER A 386 1.09 -27.02 8.82
C SER A 386 1.67 -28.12 7.91
N PRO A 387 2.92 -28.53 8.08
CA PRO A 387 3.42 -29.77 7.49
C PRO A 387 2.55 -30.96 7.87
N ALA A 388 2.44 -31.96 6.97
CA ALA A 388 1.68 -33.16 7.25
C ALA A 388 2.22 -33.90 8.49
N ASN A 389 1.39 -34.04 9.50
CA ASN A 389 1.69 -34.80 10.70
C ASN A 389 1.47 -36.31 10.47
N GLU A 390 1.74 -37.16 11.51
CA GLU A 390 1.52 -38.61 11.46
C GLU A 390 0.07 -38.98 11.12
N LYS A 391 -0.91 -38.13 11.50
CA LYS A 391 -2.34 -38.32 11.25
C LYS A 391 -2.82 -37.74 9.92
N LYS A 392 -1.95 -37.07 9.12
CA LYS A 392 -2.26 -36.36 7.88
C LYS A 392 -3.39 -35.32 8.05
N GLN A 393 -3.42 -34.65 9.18
CA GLN A 393 -4.38 -33.57 9.44
C GLN A 393 -3.81 -32.27 8.96
N ASP A 394 -4.59 -31.52 8.17
CA ASP A 394 -4.26 -30.17 7.79
C ASP A 394 -4.70 -29.22 8.90
N ARG A 395 -3.77 -28.37 9.37
CA ARG A 395 -4.01 -27.24 10.27
C ARG A 395 -3.55 -25.99 9.60
N ILE A 396 -4.26 -24.93 9.87
CA ILE A 396 -4.01 -23.63 9.30
C ILE A 396 -3.73 -22.68 10.45
N ALA A 397 -2.53 -22.11 10.51
CA ALA A 397 -2.23 -20.98 11.37
C ALA A 397 -2.48 -19.69 10.60
N LEU A 398 -3.05 -18.69 11.25
CA LEU A 398 -3.27 -17.38 10.70
C LEU A 398 -3.12 -16.30 11.77
N SER A 399 -2.66 -15.14 11.39
CA SER A 399 -2.67 -13.93 12.20
C SER A 399 -3.68 -12.92 11.65
N ASN A 400 -4.11 -11.98 12.49
CA ASN A 400 -5.10 -11.00 12.11
C ASN A 400 -4.82 -9.59 12.67
N HIS A 401 -5.59 -8.59 12.21
CA HIS A 401 -5.53 -7.19 12.62
C HIS A 401 -5.70 -6.97 14.13
N ARG A 402 -6.30 -7.91 14.86
CA ARG A 402 -6.51 -7.84 16.33
C ARG A 402 -5.28 -8.26 17.14
N GLY A 403 -4.16 -8.54 16.46
CA GLY A 403 -2.93 -9.02 17.10
C GLY A 403 -3.03 -10.46 17.59
N GLU A 404 -3.94 -11.27 17.02
CA GLU A 404 -4.16 -12.66 17.39
C GLU A 404 -3.39 -13.60 16.46
N LEU A 405 -2.84 -14.68 17.04
CA LEU A 405 -2.40 -15.86 16.33
C LEU A 405 -3.41 -16.98 16.57
N LEU A 406 -3.99 -17.46 15.51
CA LEU A 406 -5.08 -18.43 15.52
C LEU A 406 -4.65 -19.74 14.85
N VAL A 407 -5.23 -20.86 15.26
CA VAL A 407 -5.10 -22.16 14.58
C VAL A 407 -6.47 -22.73 14.29
N VAL A 408 -6.71 -23.07 13.03
CA VAL A 408 -7.89 -23.77 12.55
C VAL A 408 -7.54 -25.22 12.27
N GLU A 409 -8.22 -26.16 12.90
CA GLU A 409 -8.18 -27.58 12.56
C GLU A 409 -9.19 -27.83 11.44
N LEU A 410 -8.73 -28.09 10.22
CA LEU A 410 -9.61 -28.17 9.05
C LEU A 410 -10.69 -29.26 9.15
N ALA A 411 -10.36 -30.41 9.73
CA ALA A 411 -11.27 -31.55 9.82
C ALA A 411 -12.44 -31.35 10.80
N SER A 412 -12.18 -30.72 11.95
CA SER A 412 -13.21 -30.44 12.98
C SER A 412 -13.83 -29.06 12.83
N ARG A 413 -13.22 -28.18 12.02
CA ARG A 413 -13.56 -26.74 11.90
C ARG A 413 -13.45 -26.00 13.23
N GLU A 414 -12.57 -26.46 14.11
CA GLU A 414 -12.33 -25.83 15.40
C GLU A 414 -11.29 -24.73 15.27
N LEU A 415 -11.62 -23.53 15.75
CA LEU A 415 -10.74 -22.37 15.85
C LEU A 415 -10.21 -22.27 17.27
N LYS A 416 -8.90 -22.05 17.41
CA LYS A 416 -8.24 -21.82 18.71
C LYS A 416 -7.34 -20.61 18.63
N VAL A 417 -7.48 -19.72 19.61
CA VAL A 417 -6.54 -18.63 19.85
C VAL A 417 -5.29 -19.22 20.48
N VAL A 418 -4.14 -19.01 19.85
CA VAL A 418 -2.82 -19.41 20.35
C VAL A 418 -2.27 -18.35 21.27
N ASP A 419 -2.32 -17.09 20.82
CA ASP A 419 -1.81 -15.93 21.58
C ASP A 419 -2.45 -14.63 21.06
N ARG A 420 -2.33 -13.55 21.84
CA ARG A 420 -2.80 -12.22 21.47
C ARG A 420 -1.87 -11.14 22.02
N SER A 421 -1.34 -10.30 21.15
CA SER A 421 -0.56 -9.13 21.54
C SER A 421 -1.45 -7.87 21.54
N LEU A 422 -1.27 -7.04 22.59
CA LEU A 422 -1.94 -5.74 22.70
C LEU A 422 -1.12 -4.60 22.05
N PHE A 423 0.09 -4.90 21.59
CA PHE A 423 1.05 -3.89 21.09
C PHE A 423 1.29 -3.98 19.59
N GLY A 424 0.47 -4.74 18.87
CA GLY A 424 0.49 -4.85 17.42
C GLY A 424 0.40 -6.28 16.91
N HIS A 425 0.45 -6.43 15.59
CA HIS A 425 0.21 -7.69 14.91
C HIS A 425 1.29 -8.72 15.22
N ILE A 426 0.90 -10.00 15.27
CA ILE A 426 1.81 -11.13 15.28
C ILE A 426 2.13 -11.49 13.84
N THR A 427 3.35 -11.22 13.39
CA THR A 427 3.82 -11.47 12.02
C THR A 427 5.03 -12.38 12.01
N GLY A 428 5.22 -13.12 10.92
CA GLY A 428 6.36 -14.01 10.76
C GLY A 428 6.31 -15.17 11.74
N PHE A 429 5.43 -16.12 11.50
CA PHE A 429 5.37 -17.37 12.25
C PHE A 429 5.69 -18.57 11.36
N ASP A 430 6.23 -19.64 11.96
CA ASP A 430 6.58 -20.86 11.22
C ASP A 430 6.17 -22.12 12.00
N TRP A 431 5.85 -23.16 11.24
CA TRP A 431 5.56 -24.48 11.76
C TRP A 431 6.82 -25.32 11.93
N SER A 432 6.90 -26.04 13.04
CA SER A 432 7.92 -27.07 13.18
C SER A 432 7.79 -28.14 12.08
N PRO A 433 8.90 -28.79 11.68
CA PRO A 433 8.90 -29.82 10.61
C PRO A 433 7.95 -31.00 10.85
N ASP A 434 7.57 -31.25 12.11
CA ASP A 434 6.60 -32.30 12.47
C ASP A 434 5.16 -31.77 12.62
N GLY A 435 4.94 -30.46 12.41
CA GLY A 435 3.64 -29.81 12.46
C GLY A 435 3.00 -29.76 13.86
N ASN A 436 3.78 -29.88 14.94
CA ASN A 436 3.26 -29.91 16.32
C ASN A 436 3.48 -28.60 17.09
N TRP A 437 4.39 -27.75 16.62
CA TRP A 437 4.74 -26.49 17.26
C TRP A 437 4.63 -25.33 16.28
N LEU A 438 4.30 -24.16 16.84
CA LEU A 438 4.43 -22.86 16.18
C LEU A 438 5.53 -22.06 16.88
N ALA A 439 6.37 -21.40 16.09
CA ALA A 439 7.28 -20.34 16.53
C ALA A 439 6.78 -19.02 15.94
N TYR A 440 6.81 -17.93 16.71
CA TYR A 440 6.34 -16.62 16.26
C TYR A 440 7.01 -15.49 17.02
N GLY A 441 7.10 -14.32 16.35
CA GLY A 441 7.50 -13.06 16.99
C GLY A 441 6.34 -12.46 17.76
N PHE A 442 6.53 -12.12 19.04
CA PHE A 442 5.49 -11.57 19.91
C PHE A 442 5.90 -10.21 20.45
N LYS A 443 5.13 -9.15 20.17
CA LYS A 443 5.34 -7.83 20.73
C LYS A 443 4.95 -7.77 22.20
N THR A 444 5.92 -7.55 23.06
CA THR A 444 5.73 -7.41 24.52
C THR A 444 5.50 -5.96 24.94
N SER A 445 5.90 -5.01 24.09
CA SER A 445 5.62 -3.58 24.19
C SER A 445 5.62 -2.96 22.79
N ALA A 446 5.42 -1.66 22.67
CA ALA A 446 5.54 -0.96 21.39
C ALA A 446 6.95 -1.06 20.78
N GLN A 447 8.00 -1.12 21.63
CA GLN A 447 9.40 -1.13 21.22
C GLN A 447 10.04 -2.52 21.24
N THR A 448 9.49 -3.48 21.97
CA THR A 448 10.15 -4.78 22.23
C THR A 448 9.34 -5.95 21.72
N SER A 449 10.05 -6.97 21.21
CA SER A 449 9.46 -8.28 20.90
C SER A 449 10.39 -9.43 21.31
N GLU A 450 9.77 -10.59 21.49
CA GLU A 450 10.46 -11.85 21.80
C GLU A 450 9.97 -12.97 20.87
N ILE A 451 10.74 -14.03 20.75
CA ILE A 451 10.30 -15.25 20.09
C ILE A 451 9.58 -16.14 21.11
N ARG A 452 8.39 -16.59 20.73
CA ARG A 452 7.62 -17.58 21.48
C ARG A 452 7.47 -18.88 20.72
N LEU A 453 7.37 -19.99 21.50
CA LEU A 453 6.96 -21.30 21.01
C LEU A 453 5.60 -21.65 21.61
N CYS A 454 4.73 -22.23 20.81
CA CYS A 454 3.49 -22.82 21.31
C CYS A 454 3.32 -24.25 20.77
N ARG A 455 3.05 -25.18 21.66
CA ARG A 455 2.71 -26.56 21.27
C ARG A 455 1.22 -26.61 20.95
N VAL A 456 0.86 -26.94 19.73
CA VAL A 456 -0.53 -26.97 19.24
C VAL A 456 -1.02 -28.41 18.98
N ALA A 457 -0.12 -29.38 18.91
CA ALA A 457 -0.46 -30.77 18.67
C ALA A 457 0.58 -31.74 19.23
N GLY A 458 0.35 -33.03 19.04
CA GLY A 458 1.25 -34.11 19.42
C GLY A 458 0.69 -34.98 20.57
N ALA A 459 1.04 -36.27 20.57
CA ALA A 459 0.60 -37.20 21.59
C ALA A 459 1.50 -37.15 22.82
N GLY A 460 0.90 -37.30 24.02
CA GLY A 460 1.58 -37.36 25.31
C GLY A 460 1.85 -35.99 25.94
N GLU A 461 2.21 -36.01 27.20
CA GLU A 461 2.64 -34.80 27.93
C GLU A 461 4.11 -34.48 27.57
N VAL A 462 4.39 -33.22 27.34
CA VAL A 462 5.74 -32.69 27.23
C VAL A 462 5.96 -31.80 28.45
N PRO A 463 6.91 -32.13 29.33
CA PRO A 463 7.18 -31.32 30.51
C PRO A 463 7.46 -29.86 30.16
N GLY A 464 6.73 -28.95 30.80
CA GLY A 464 6.84 -27.51 30.55
C GLY A 464 6.20 -27.00 29.28
N ALA A 465 5.50 -27.85 28.51
CA ALA A 465 4.83 -27.46 27.28
C ALA A 465 3.41 -28.04 27.15
N PRO A 466 2.44 -27.55 27.91
CA PRO A 466 1.04 -27.87 27.67
C PRO A 466 0.58 -27.39 26.30
N LEU A 467 -0.50 -27.97 25.76
CA LEU A 467 -1.08 -27.54 24.50
C LEU A 467 -1.67 -26.14 24.63
N TYR A 468 -1.45 -25.34 23.61
CA TYR A 468 -1.97 -23.93 23.47
C TYR A 468 -1.56 -23.03 24.64
N GLN A 469 -0.36 -23.23 25.18
CA GLN A 469 0.25 -22.32 26.15
C GLN A 469 1.57 -21.80 25.57
N PRO A 470 1.68 -20.46 25.31
CA PRO A 470 2.88 -19.82 24.81
C PRO A 470 4.04 -19.94 25.80
N ILE A 471 5.25 -20.09 25.26
CA ILE A 471 6.51 -20.19 25.99
C ILE A 471 7.50 -19.23 25.37
N SER A 472 7.99 -18.24 26.12
CA SER A 472 9.05 -17.36 25.68
C SER A 472 10.38 -18.11 25.58
N VAL A 473 11.05 -18.00 24.44
CA VAL A 473 12.34 -18.66 24.17
C VAL A 473 13.49 -17.67 23.95
N THR A 474 13.18 -16.40 23.86
CA THR A 474 14.14 -15.30 23.95
C THR A 474 13.70 -14.30 25.03
N ARG A 475 14.59 -13.40 25.40
CA ARG A 475 14.28 -12.28 26.29
C ARG A 475 14.10 -11.04 25.45
N PRO A 476 13.07 -10.22 25.69
CA PRO A 476 12.89 -8.99 24.94
C PRO A 476 13.99 -7.97 25.32
N VAL A 477 14.98 -7.83 24.46
CA VAL A 477 16.02 -6.79 24.59
C VAL A 477 15.62 -5.57 23.76
N LEU A 478 15.51 -5.75 22.44
CA LEU A 478 14.85 -4.84 21.50
C LEU A 478 13.80 -5.66 20.72
N ARG A 479 14.13 -6.09 19.50
CA ARG A 479 13.19 -6.81 18.66
C ARG A 479 13.77 -8.13 18.17
N ASP A 480 13.09 -9.20 18.46
CA ASP A 480 13.31 -10.52 17.89
C ASP A 480 12.13 -10.86 16.98
N VAL A 481 12.41 -11.22 15.71
CA VAL A 481 11.39 -11.29 14.65
C VAL A 481 11.65 -12.44 13.68
N GLY A 482 10.60 -12.86 12.95
CA GLY A 482 10.67 -13.78 11.81
C GLY A 482 11.32 -15.13 12.12
N PRO A 483 10.83 -15.90 13.11
CA PRO A 483 11.40 -17.21 13.39
C PRO A 483 11.13 -18.22 12.28
N SER A 484 12.12 -19.06 11.98
CA SER A 484 12.01 -20.18 11.04
C SER A 484 12.70 -21.43 11.57
N PHE A 485 12.03 -22.57 11.50
CA PHE A 485 12.61 -23.84 11.92
C PHE A 485 13.62 -24.41 10.90
N ASP A 486 14.73 -24.89 11.42
CA ASP A 486 15.62 -25.78 10.67
C ASP A 486 14.86 -27.04 10.19
N PRO A 487 14.93 -27.44 8.91
CA PRO A 487 14.20 -28.62 8.40
C PRO A 487 14.54 -29.92 9.11
N ASP A 488 15.75 -30.05 9.69
CA ASP A 488 16.18 -31.19 10.48
C ASP A 488 15.77 -31.11 11.96
N GLY A 489 15.16 -29.97 12.36
CA GLY A 489 14.71 -29.74 13.74
C GLY A 489 15.87 -29.58 14.73
N ARG A 490 17.00 -29.06 14.33
CA ARG A 490 18.17 -28.81 15.19
C ARG A 490 18.17 -27.40 15.76
N PHE A 491 17.71 -26.43 14.96
CA PHE A 491 17.79 -25.00 15.22
C PHE A 491 16.44 -24.31 15.01
N LEU A 492 16.28 -23.17 15.64
CA LEU A 492 15.30 -22.14 15.33
C LEU A 492 16.07 -20.89 14.95
N TYR A 493 15.91 -20.44 13.73
CA TYR A 493 16.50 -19.21 13.20
C TYR A 493 15.57 -18.03 13.44
N PHE A 494 16.12 -16.83 13.61
CA PHE A 494 15.36 -15.59 13.67
C PHE A 494 16.26 -14.38 13.44
N LEU A 495 15.66 -13.23 13.23
CA LEU A 495 16.37 -11.97 13.12
C LEU A 495 16.23 -11.17 14.41
N SER A 496 17.28 -10.46 14.82
CA SER A 496 17.30 -9.72 16.08
C SER A 496 18.01 -8.39 15.98
N TYR A 497 17.42 -7.38 16.61
CA TYR A 497 17.99 -6.04 16.80
C TYR A 497 18.73 -5.99 18.16
N ARG A 498 19.74 -6.80 18.34
CA ARG A 498 20.51 -6.89 19.60
C ARG A 498 21.86 -6.19 19.53
N GLU A 499 22.27 -5.75 18.34
CA GLU A 499 23.54 -5.09 18.12
C GLU A 499 23.38 -3.60 18.41
N PHE A 500 24.21 -3.08 19.29
CA PHE A 500 24.27 -1.66 19.58
C PHE A 500 25.40 -1.04 18.76
N ASN A 501 25.08 -0.47 17.60
CA ASN A 501 26.01 0.16 16.68
C ASN A 501 25.39 1.47 16.17
N PRO A 502 25.34 2.51 17.01
CA PRO A 502 24.76 3.79 16.64
C PRO A 502 25.62 4.53 15.63
N VAL A 503 24.97 5.27 14.74
CA VAL A 503 25.60 6.22 13.82
C VAL A 503 24.98 7.58 14.10
N TYR A 504 25.82 8.60 14.25
CA TYR A 504 25.34 9.96 14.43
C TYR A 504 24.96 10.56 13.08
N ASP A 505 23.73 11.00 12.96
CA ASP A 505 23.22 11.71 11.79
C ASP A 505 23.49 13.21 11.95
N ASN A 506 24.49 13.72 11.20
CA ASN A 506 24.84 15.13 11.25
C ASN A 506 23.79 16.07 10.64
N LEU A 507 22.84 15.54 9.88
CA LEU A 507 21.78 16.34 9.26
C LEU A 507 20.63 16.58 10.23
N HIS A 508 20.15 15.52 10.87
CA HIS A 508 19.04 15.60 11.83
C HIS A 508 19.50 15.71 13.28
N LEU A 509 20.82 15.72 13.51
CA LEU A 509 21.45 15.81 14.83
C LEU A 509 20.97 14.75 15.81
N ASP A 510 20.73 13.52 15.32
CA ASP A 510 20.16 12.41 16.09
C ASP A 510 21.03 11.14 15.97
N LEU A 511 20.82 10.19 16.89
CA LEU A 511 21.44 8.87 16.83
C LEU A 511 20.57 7.91 16.04
N ASN A 512 21.12 7.35 14.98
CA ASN A 512 20.47 6.35 14.14
C ASN A 512 21.11 4.97 14.34
N PHE A 513 20.36 3.89 14.05
CA PHE A 513 20.79 2.50 14.19
C PHE A 513 20.58 1.71 12.88
N PRO A 514 21.20 2.13 11.78
CA PRO A 514 20.94 1.51 10.47
C PRO A 514 21.40 0.04 10.39
N TRP A 515 22.36 -0.37 11.23
CA TRP A 515 22.97 -1.70 11.24
C TRP A 515 22.65 -2.52 12.49
N GLY A 516 21.70 -2.18 13.29
CA GLY A 516 21.43 -2.85 14.57
C GLY A 516 20.91 -4.29 14.47
N MET A 517 20.86 -4.92 13.29
CA MET A 517 20.22 -6.20 13.06
C MET A 517 21.21 -7.30 12.63
N ARG A 518 20.99 -8.51 13.14
CA ARG A 518 21.76 -9.71 12.78
C ARG A 518 20.89 -10.97 12.83
N PRO A 519 21.15 -11.99 11.99
CA PRO A 519 20.53 -13.31 12.15
C PRO A 519 21.10 -14.06 13.35
N TYR A 520 20.22 -14.77 14.04
CA TYR A 520 20.52 -15.61 15.20
C TYR A 520 19.93 -17.00 15.05
N LEU A 521 20.45 -17.94 15.81
CA LEU A 521 19.83 -19.24 15.98
C LEU A 521 19.75 -19.65 17.47
N ILE A 522 18.77 -20.47 17.78
CA ILE A 522 18.65 -21.19 19.04
C ILE A 522 18.84 -22.66 18.78
N THR A 523 19.71 -23.34 19.56
CA THR A 523 19.77 -24.80 19.51
C THR A 523 18.59 -25.40 20.24
N LEU A 524 17.76 -26.21 19.53
CA LEU A 524 16.53 -26.78 20.12
C LEU A 524 16.80 -27.85 21.18
N GLN A 525 17.92 -28.57 21.09
CA GLN A 525 18.35 -29.53 22.10
C GLN A 525 19.59 -29.01 22.83
N ALA A 526 19.64 -29.23 24.15
CA ALA A 526 20.77 -28.81 24.97
C ALA A 526 22.11 -29.51 24.60
N SER A 527 22.03 -30.69 23.98
CA SER A 527 23.18 -31.43 23.49
C SER A 527 23.69 -30.97 22.11
N THR A 528 22.94 -30.11 21.42
CA THR A 528 23.35 -29.59 20.10
C THR A 528 24.45 -28.55 20.29
N LEU A 529 25.56 -28.77 19.67
CA LEU A 529 26.73 -27.92 19.78
C LEU A 529 26.61 -26.71 18.84
N ASN A 530 27.41 -25.69 19.11
CA ASN A 530 27.50 -24.50 18.27
C ASN A 530 27.90 -24.90 16.84
N PRO A 531 27.04 -24.62 15.81
CA PRO A 531 27.31 -25.03 14.42
C PRO A 531 28.36 -24.17 13.71
N PHE A 532 28.79 -23.06 14.32
CA PHE A 532 29.77 -22.15 13.72
C PHE A 532 31.20 -22.42 14.17
N VAL A 533 31.42 -23.43 15.01
CA VAL A 533 32.75 -23.80 15.49
C VAL A 533 33.23 -25.06 14.75
N PRO A 534 34.27 -24.95 13.90
CA PRO A 534 34.89 -26.10 13.22
C PRO A 534 35.46 -27.09 14.25
N ARG A 535 35.36 -28.38 14.01
CA ARG A 535 35.86 -29.42 14.90
C ARG A 535 37.03 -30.16 14.26
N PRO A 536 38.11 -30.37 14.99
CA PRO A 536 39.18 -31.25 14.54
C PRO A 536 38.61 -32.65 14.32
N GLY A 537 38.81 -33.25 13.12
CA GLY A 537 38.43 -34.62 12.79
C GLY A 537 37.04 -34.79 12.14
N GLU A 538 36.22 -33.76 11.96
CA GLU A 538 35.00 -33.79 11.15
C GLU A 538 35.30 -33.37 9.65
N GLY A 539 36.56 -33.44 9.22
CA GLY A 539 36.90 -33.40 7.80
C GLY A 539 36.43 -34.68 7.10
N ASP A 540 35.82 -34.53 6.01
CA ASP A 540 35.31 -35.39 4.91
C ASP A 540 35.31 -36.93 4.99
N ASP A 541 35.75 -37.55 6.08
CA ASP A 541 36.06 -38.95 6.20
C ASP A 541 34.94 -39.82 6.81
N GLY A 542 33.69 -39.64 6.46
CA GLY A 542 32.85 -40.70 6.99
C GLY A 542 31.36 -40.70 6.71
N ARG A 543 30.80 -39.66 6.11
CA ARG A 543 29.33 -39.64 5.87
C ARG A 543 28.91 -39.78 4.42
N HIS A 544 29.84 -39.60 3.48
CA HIS A 544 29.60 -39.84 2.05
C HIS A 544 30.00 -41.25 1.56
N ALA A 545 30.79 -42.00 2.31
CA ALA A 545 31.15 -43.38 1.98
C ALA A 545 30.00 -44.38 2.01
N SER A 546 28.81 -43.99 2.55
CA SER A 546 27.61 -44.85 2.54
C SER A 546 26.61 -44.51 1.43
N GLU A 547 26.77 -43.42 0.70
CA GLU A 547 25.87 -43.05 -0.40
C GLU A 547 26.51 -43.24 -1.78
N GLU A 548 27.84 -43.14 -1.94
CA GLU A 548 28.54 -43.41 -3.24
C GLU A 548 28.81 -44.87 -3.55
N VAL A 549 28.69 -45.79 -2.59
CA VAL A 549 28.88 -47.21 -2.83
C VAL A 549 27.68 -47.89 -3.54
N ASN A 550 26.56 -47.19 -3.73
CA ASN A 550 25.38 -47.76 -4.39
C ASN A 550 25.12 -47.28 -5.82
N GLU A 551 25.92 -46.36 -6.38
CA GLU A 551 25.82 -45.98 -7.81
C GLU A 551 26.94 -46.49 -8.71
N ALA A 552 28.01 -47.07 -8.17
CA ALA A 552 29.14 -47.63 -8.97
C ALA A 552 29.02 -49.12 -9.28
N GLY A 553 27.84 -49.73 -9.20
CA GLY A 553 27.60 -51.15 -9.31
C GLY A 553 26.92 -51.68 -10.56
N GLU A 554 26.88 -50.95 -11.69
CA GLU A 554 26.42 -51.51 -12.95
C GLU A 554 27.00 -50.76 -14.16
N SER A 555 28.27 -51.05 -14.55
CA SER A 555 28.72 -51.10 -15.93
C SER A 555 30.20 -51.53 -15.97
N GLY A 556 30.41 -52.80 -15.83
CA GLY A 556 31.68 -53.42 -16.09
C GLY A 556 31.54 -54.43 -17.19
N LYS A 557 32.03 -54.10 -18.39
CA LYS A 557 32.77 -55.04 -19.31
C LYS A 557 33.01 -54.38 -20.64
N ALA A 558 34.24 -54.25 -20.90
CA ALA A 558 34.94 -54.59 -22.15
C ALA A 558 35.93 -53.51 -22.60
N GLY A 559 37.17 -53.92 -22.74
CA GLY A 559 38.07 -53.45 -23.73
C GLY A 559 39.39 -52.90 -23.21
N ALA A 560 40.36 -53.87 -23.10
CA ALA A 560 41.78 -53.61 -22.93
C ALA A 560 42.37 -52.96 -24.17
N ALA A 561 43.39 -52.15 -24.01
CA ALA A 561 44.70 -52.13 -24.65
C ALA A 561 45.25 -50.75 -24.92
N GLY A 562 46.46 -50.55 -24.49
CA GLY A 562 47.54 -49.95 -25.26
C GLY A 562 48.04 -48.58 -24.76
N ALA A 563 49.00 -48.55 -23.89
CA ALA A 563 50.39 -48.26 -24.01
C ALA A 563 50.84 -46.83 -24.42
N ALA A 564 51.77 -46.33 -23.59
CA ALA A 564 52.99 -45.56 -23.91
C ALA A 564 52.83 -44.03 -23.92
N ALA A 565 53.40 -43.37 -22.93
CA ALA A 565 54.78 -42.82 -22.81
C ALA A 565 55.02 -41.60 -23.71
N ASP A 566 55.48 -40.60 -23.12
CA ASP A 566 56.71 -39.84 -23.06
C ASP A 566 56.45 -38.32 -22.82
N ASP A 567 57.11 -37.87 -21.80
CA ASP A 567 58.27 -36.93 -21.70
C ASP A 567 58.11 -35.56 -22.43
N ASP A 568 58.28 -34.49 -21.83
CA ASP A 568 59.45 -33.73 -21.47
C ASP A 568 59.22 -32.25 -21.10
N GLU A 569 59.84 -31.89 -20.07
CA GLU A 569 60.67 -30.67 -19.78
C GLU A 569 60.26 -29.33 -20.41
N SER A 570 60.29 -28.21 -19.72
CA SER A 570 61.27 -27.45 -19.01
C SER A 570 60.80 -25.99 -19.04
N ASP A 571 60.94 -25.16 -18.10
CA ASP A 571 62.09 -24.59 -17.41
C ASP A 571 61.98 -23.03 -17.36
N THR A 572 62.43 -22.46 -16.24
CA THR A 572 62.88 -21.11 -15.99
C THR A 572 61.81 -20.01 -15.89
N GLY A 573 61.75 -19.25 -14.86
CA GLY A 573 62.71 -18.69 -13.91
C GLY A 573 62.58 -17.19 -13.95
N ASP A 574 62.47 -16.60 -12.85
CA ASP A 574 63.27 -15.55 -12.25
C ASP A 574 62.53 -14.64 -11.30
N ASP A 575 63.20 -14.53 -10.21
CA ASP A 575 62.99 -13.71 -9.05
C ASP A 575 63.04 -12.20 -9.32
N GLU A 576 62.42 -11.44 -8.47
CA GLU A 576 63.06 -10.34 -7.75
C GLU A 576 62.21 -9.84 -6.58
N GLU A 577 62.79 -10.05 -5.39
CA GLU A 577 62.48 -9.35 -4.15
C GLU A 577 63.02 -7.90 -4.22
N VAL A 578 62.36 -6.94 -3.56
CA VAL A 578 63.05 -5.88 -2.79
C VAL A 578 62.19 -5.44 -1.62
N ASP A 579 62.82 -5.56 -0.44
CA ASP A 579 62.51 -5.00 0.87
C ASP A 579 62.48 -3.48 0.91
N GLY A 580 61.86 -2.95 1.97
CA GLY A 580 62.08 -1.60 2.42
C GLY A 580 61.19 -1.16 3.58
N ASP A 581 61.62 -1.49 4.79
CA ASP A 581 61.21 -0.90 6.06
C ASP A 581 61.50 0.61 6.10
N GLU A 582 60.68 1.37 6.84
CA GLU A 582 61.18 2.25 7.92
C GLU A 582 60.05 2.89 8.72
N GLU A 583 60.23 2.76 10.01
CA GLU A 583 59.49 3.35 11.14
C GLU A 583 59.79 4.85 11.33
N ILE A 584 59.11 5.36 12.39
CA ILE A 584 59.40 6.53 13.28
C ILE A 584 58.24 7.57 13.11
N GLY A 585 57.45 8.01 14.10
CA GLY A 585 57.67 8.12 15.53
C GLY A 585 57.24 9.52 15.98
N ASP A 586 56.61 9.56 17.13
CA ASP A 586 56.52 10.62 18.13
C ASP A 586 55.42 11.72 18.05
N GLU A 587 54.53 11.58 18.95
CA GLU A 587 54.07 12.43 20.09
C GLU A 587 54.26 13.96 19.98
N VAL A 588 53.20 14.69 20.35
CA VAL A 588 53.27 15.82 21.34
C VAL A 588 51.83 16.09 21.87
N GLU A 589 51.72 15.96 23.19
CA GLU A 589 50.67 16.57 24.05
C GLU A 589 50.88 18.09 24.11
N ASP A 590 49.75 18.83 24.41
CA ASP A 590 49.63 19.84 25.48
C ASP A 590 48.28 20.57 25.40
N GLU A 591 47.53 20.39 26.43
CA GLU A 591 47.18 21.30 27.58
C GLU A 591 46.30 22.52 27.28
N LEU A 592 45.11 22.45 27.88
CA LEU A 592 44.39 23.41 28.76
C LEU A 592 44.24 24.87 28.34
N ASP A 593 42.97 25.33 28.34
CA ASP A 593 42.55 26.32 29.37
C ASP A 593 41.03 26.49 29.40
N GLU A 594 40.51 26.51 30.63
CA GLU A 594 39.17 26.87 31.09
C GLU A 594 38.98 28.38 30.99
N GLU A 595 37.82 28.85 30.61
CA GLU A 595 37.19 30.04 31.23
C GLU A 595 35.66 29.93 31.28
N GLU A 596 35.18 30.00 32.49
CA GLU A 596 33.78 30.22 32.90
C GLU A 596 33.32 31.63 32.55
N GLY A 597 32.04 31.75 32.24
CA GLY A 597 31.34 33.02 32.12
C GLY A 597 29.85 32.86 32.13
N ASP A 598 29.28 32.89 33.34
CA ASP A 598 27.83 33.06 33.58
C ASP A 598 27.34 34.38 32.98
N GLU A 599 26.17 34.33 32.32
CA GLU A 599 25.16 35.41 32.43
C GLU A 599 23.78 34.88 32.04
N ASP A 600 22.91 34.92 33.04
CA ASP A 600 21.45 34.73 32.95
C ASP A 600 20.78 35.82 32.09
N GLU A 601 19.93 35.42 31.12
CA GLU A 601 18.77 36.19 30.75
C GLU A 601 17.58 35.28 30.41
N GLU A 602 16.59 35.33 31.28
CA GLU A 602 15.22 34.82 31.03
C GLU A 602 14.60 35.55 29.85
N LEU A 603 14.15 34.82 28.82
CA LEU A 603 13.05 35.29 27.98
C LEU A 603 12.10 34.14 27.69
N SER A 604 10.88 34.44 28.11
CA SER A 604 9.63 33.70 27.99
C SER A 604 9.40 33.00 26.66
N GLY A 605 8.91 31.76 26.78
CA GLY A 605 8.46 30.92 25.70
C GLY A 605 7.29 31.48 24.92
N ASP A 606 7.33 31.23 23.65
CA ASP A 606 6.16 31.12 22.81
C ASP A 606 6.14 29.72 22.22
N GLU A 607 5.11 29.01 22.56
CA GLU A 607 4.77 27.71 22.01
C GLU A 607 4.58 27.86 20.49
N ALA A 608 5.46 27.25 19.73
CA ALA A 608 5.25 27.04 18.30
C ALA A 608 4.31 25.86 18.15
N ASP A 609 3.05 26.13 17.86
CA ASP A 609 2.10 25.15 17.33
C ASP A 609 2.66 24.56 16.03
N GLU A 610 3.00 23.28 16.06
CA GLU A 610 3.20 22.47 14.86
C GLU A 610 1.84 22.34 14.16
N ALA A 611 1.66 23.16 13.13
CA ALA A 611 0.54 23.00 12.22
C ALA A 611 0.84 21.75 11.34
N GLU A 612 0.17 20.65 11.63
CA GLU A 612 0.09 19.52 10.73
C GLU A 612 -0.66 19.94 9.46
N GLU A 613 0.05 20.03 8.38
CA GLU A 613 -0.47 20.35 7.06
C GLU A 613 -0.93 19.09 6.34
N GLU A 614 -2.21 19.01 6.06
CA GLU A 614 -2.75 18.00 5.16
C GLU A 614 -2.69 18.47 3.71
N GLY A 615 -1.97 17.69 2.90
CA GLY A 615 -1.88 17.88 1.47
C GLY A 615 -3.10 17.34 0.73
N GLU A 616 -3.70 18.16 -0.09
CA GLU A 616 -4.46 17.68 -1.24
C GLU A 616 -3.44 17.24 -2.30
N GLU A 617 -3.32 15.93 -2.48
CA GLU A 617 -2.51 15.37 -3.56
C GLU A 617 -3.21 15.64 -4.89
N LEU A 618 -2.57 16.45 -5.68
CA LEU A 618 -2.75 16.48 -7.12
C LEU A 618 -1.56 15.70 -7.70
N ASP A 619 -1.89 14.67 -8.47
CA ASP A 619 -0.93 13.78 -9.11
C ASP A 619 0.05 14.54 -9.99
N ASP A 620 1.31 14.59 -9.63
CA ASP A 620 2.41 14.89 -10.53
C ASP A 620 3.41 13.74 -10.46
N ALA A 621 3.46 12.94 -11.52
CA ALA A 621 4.46 11.90 -11.72
C ALA A 621 5.46 12.36 -12.77
N GLU A 622 6.69 12.60 -12.38
CA GLU A 622 7.82 12.76 -13.30
C GLU A 622 8.70 11.51 -13.25
N ASP A 623 8.92 10.91 -14.41
CA ASP A 623 9.82 9.77 -14.61
C ASP A 623 11.10 10.24 -15.30
N GLU A 624 12.24 9.91 -14.73
CA GLU A 624 13.54 9.96 -15.40
C GLU A 624 13.88 8.60 -16.03
N LEU A 625 14.30 8.61 -17.29
CA LEU A 625 14.76 7.43 -18.03
C LEU A 625 16.21 7.63 -18.47
N ASP A 626 17.05 6.74 -18.04
CA ASP A 626 18.41 6.57 -18.58
C ASP A 626 18.38 5.88 -19.95
N GLU A 627 19.03 6.51 -20.92
CA GLU A 627 19.27 5.95 -22.27
C GLU A 627 20.62 5.21 -22.29
N GLU A 628 20.58 3.92 -22.60
CA GLU A 628 21.73 3.20 -23.16
C GLU A 628 21.41 2.74 -24.59
N ASP A 629 22.23 3.21 -25.52
CA ASP A 629 22.21 2.88 -26.94
C ASP A 629 22.53 1.41 -27.22
N GLY A 630 21.61 0.74 -27.90
CA GLY A 630 21.83 -0.57 -28.49
C GLY A 630 20.90 -0.80 -29.68
N GLU A 631 21.49 -0.78 -30.87
CA GLU A 631 20.84 -1.10 -32.15
C GLU A 631 20.24 -2.52 -32.13
N ILE A 632 18.94 -2.67 -32.36
CA ILE A 632 18.27 -3.93 -32.68
C ILE A 632 17.20 -3.70 -33.76
N GLU A 633 17.22 -4.58 -34.75
CA GLU A 633 16.34 -4.66 -35.90
C GLU A 633 14.85 -4.77 -35.53
N GLU A 634 14.02 -4.15 -36.36
CA GLU A 634 12.58 -3.96 -36.20
C GLU A 634 11.77 -5.25 -36.34
N ASP A 635 10.92 -5.55 -35.34
CA ASP A 635 9.71 -6.36 -35.49
C ASP A 635 8.51 -5.54 -34.98
N GLU A 636 7.66 -5.11 -35.90
CA GLU A 636 6.54 -4.17 -35.69
C GLU A 636 5.40 -4.66 -34.77
N GLU A 637 5.45 -5.88 -34.23
CA GLU A 637 4.40 -6.43 -33.32
C GLU A 637 4.66 -6.16 -31.83
N ASP A 638 5.85 -5.67 -31.45
CA ASP A 638 6.23 -5.44 -30.04
C ASP A 638 5.93 -4.03 -29.53
N GLU A 639 5.63 -3.05 -30.40
CA GLU A 639 5.40 -1.65 -29.96
C GLU A 639 4.09 -1.41 -29.21
N GLU A 640 3.01 -2.17 -29.48
CA GLU A 640 1.76 -2.00 -28.76
C GLU A 640 1.82 -2.58 -27.31
N ASP A 641 2.62 -3.62 -27.10
CA ASP A 641 2.80 -4.21 -25.78
C ASP A 641 3.71 -3.35 -24.88
N ASP A 642 4.70 -2.66 -25.45
CA ASP A 642 5.64 -1.81 -24.71
C ASP A 642 4.97 -0.48 -24.28
N ALA A 643 4.11 0.07 -25.12
CA ALA A 643 3.29 1.25 -24.76
C ALA A 643 2.29 0.92 -23.63
N ALA A 644 1.69 -0.28 -23.65
CA ALA A 644 0.85 -0.76 -22.57
C ALA A 644 1.63 -1.00 -21.27
N GLN A 645 2.88 -1.44 -21.36
CA GLN A 645 3.76 -1.63 -20.20
C GLN A 645 4.25 -0.29 -19.62
N ARG A 646 4.52 0.72 -20.43
CA ARG A 646 4.87 2.08 -19.97
C ARG A 646 3.70 2.77 -19.28
N ILE A 647 2.47 2.62 -19.81
CA ILE A 647 1.24 3.13 -19.18
C ILE A 647 0.98 2.41 -17.83
N VAL A 648 1.36 1.14 -17.72
CA VAL A 648 1.22 0.36 -16.48
C VAL A 648 2.28 0.74 -15.45
N ARG A 649 3.48 1.16 -15.86
CA ARG A 649 4.53 1.65 -14.95
C ARG A 649 4.10 2.88 -14.16
N ALA A 650 3.36 3.79 -14.76
CA ALA A 650 2.84 4.99 -14.12
C ALA A 650 1.63 4.76 -13.18
N ARG A 651 1.13 3.52 -13.04
CA ARG A 651 -0.16 3.24 -12.41
C ARG A 651 -0.14 2.51 -11.08
N MET A 652 1.02 2.20 -10.49
CA MET A 652 1.04 1.45 -9.24
C MET A 652 1.68 2.25 -8.11
N SER A 653 0.86 2.73 -7.19
CA SER A 653 1.31 3.19 -5.90
C SER A 653 1.83 2.02 -5.06
N ASP A 654 2.96 2.20 -4.43
CA ASP A 654 3.76 1.24 -3.68
C ASP A 654 3.12 0.60 -2.46
N ARG A 655 2.00 1.12 -1.99
CA ARG A 655 1.40 0.70 -0.71
C ARG A 655 0.86 -0.73 -0.68
N ALA A 656 0.46 -1.28 -1.81
CA ALA A 656 0.10 -2.70 -1.88
C ALA A 656 1.32 -3.61 -1.70
N TRP A 657 2.50 -3.14 -2.09
CA TRP A 657 3.78 -3.81 -1.92
C TRP A 657 4.35 -3.65 -0.50
N GLN A 658 4.27 -2.48 0.09
CA GLN A 658 4.68 -2.24 1.47
C GLN A 658 3.91 -3.12 2.46
N ARG A 659 2.61 -3.31 2.29
CA ARG A 659 1.84 -4.27 3.09
C ARG A 659 2.32 -5.70 2.96
N ARG A 660 2.89 -6.08 1.83
CA ARG A 660 3.43 -7.42 1.60
C ARG A 660 4.80 -7.65 2.17
N LEU A 661 5.70 -6.75 1.95
CA LEU A 661 7.01 -6.75 2.59
C LEU A 661 6.84 -6.80 4.10
N TYR A 662 5.95 -5.98 4.64
CA TYR A 662 5.71 -5.86 6.08
C TYR A 662 4.81 -6.96 6.66
N GLY A 663 3.95 -7.59 5.89
CA GLY A 663 3.12 -8.72 6.32
C GLY A 663 3.86 -10.06 6.37
N ARG A 664 4.96 -10.22 5.66
CA ARG A 664 5.78 -11.43 5.64
C ARG A 664 7.17 -11.28 6.24
N THR A 665 7.65 -10.07 6.39
CA THR A 665 8.90 -9.75 7.07
C THR A 665 8.59 -8.99 8.35
N ALA A 666 9.31 -9.29 9.39
CA ALA A 666 9.22 -8.66 10.70
C ALA A 666 9.55 -7.15 10.70
N ASN A 667 9.69 -6.52 9.57
CA ASN A 667 9.97 -5.11 9.39
C ASN A 667 8.72 -4.23 9.22
N ALA A 668 7.53 -4.72 9.59
CA ALA A 668 6.39 -3.82 9.74
C ALA A 668 6.74 -2.75 10.78
N SER A 669 7.13 -1.59 10.31
CA SER A 669 7.23 -0.37 11.10
C SER A 669 8.61 0.14 11.54
N LEU A 670 9.41 0.62 10.64
CA LEU A 670 10.24 1.77 11.00
C LEU A 670 9.36 3.01 11.33
N TRP A 671 8.21 3.15 10.71
CA TRP A 671 7.26 4.25 10.95
C TRP A 671 6.53 4.19 12.31
N GLN A 672 6.34 3.04 12.92
CA GLN A 672 5.82 2.96 14.29
C GLN A 672 6.89 3.28 15.38
N LEU A 673 8.14 3.48 14.99
CA LEU A 673 9.22 3.87 15.91
C LEU A 673 9.27 5.38 16.16
N LEU A 674 8.69 6.20 15.32
CA LEU A 674 8.81 7.66 15.34
C LEU A 674 7.57 8.41 15.86
N ALA A 675 6.51 7.72 16.27
CA ALA A 675 5.39 8.37 16.94
C ALA A 675 5.73 8.66 18.43
N PRO A 676 5.69 9.90 18.89
CA PRO A 676 5.95 10.21 20.28
C PRO A 676 4.87 9.64 21.19
N ALA A 677 5.31 8.92 22.23
CA ALA A 677 4.45 8.37 23.27
C ALA A 677 3.79 9.50 24.09
N GLN A 678 2.55 9.85 23.81
CA GLN A 678 1.74 10.61 24.74
C GLN A 678 1.24 9.69 25.85
N GLY A 679 1.82 9.89 27.03
CA GLY A 679 1.48 9.15 28.22
C GLY A 679 0.05 9.41 28.69
N ARG A 680 -0.77 8.38 28.72
CA ARG A 680 -2.03 8.37 29.47
C ARG A 680 -1.84 7.77 30.84
N ARG A 681 -2.07 8.57 31.88
CA ARG A 681 -2.24 8.13 33.26
C ARG A 681 -3.59 7.43 33.37
N LEU A 682 -3.57 6.15 33.70
CA LEU A 682 -4.74 5.40 34.15
C LEU A 682 -5.02 5.75 35.62
N HIS A 683 -6.16 6.34 35.89
CA HIS A 683 -6.74 6.39 37.21
C HIS A 683 -7.61 5.14 37.41
N ALA A 684 -7.16 4.30 38.33
CA ALA A 684 -7.97 3.21 38.86
C ALA A 684 -8.99 3.77 39.86
N THR A 685 -10.27 3.53 39.64
CA THR A 685 -11.30 3.61 40.67
C THR A 685 -11.96 2.27 40.82
N SER A 686 -11.78 1.71 41.99
CA SER A 686 -12.49 0.53 42.47
C SER A 686 -13.90 0.90 42.92
N SER A 687 -14.90 0.13 42.56
CA SER A 687 -16.09 -0.05 43.41
C SER A 687 -16.63 -1.47 43.32
N ARG A 688 -16.66 -2.10 44.50
CA ARG A 688 -17.34 -3.36 44.82
C ARG A 688 -18.84 -3.12 44.95
N THR A 689 -19.64 -4.10 44.54
CA THR A 689 -20.85 -4.66 45.15
C THR A 689 -21.36 -5.70 44.16
N GLY A 690 -21.65 -6.93 44.43
CA GLY A 690 -22.22 -7.63 45.61
C GLY A 690 -23.50 -8.33 45.13
N ASP A 691 -23.48 -9.71 45.15
CA ASP A 691 -24.63 -10.60 45.25
C ASP A 691 -25.70 -10.64 44.15
N GLU A 692 -26.24 -11.71 43.66
CA GLU A 692 -26.70 -12.97 44.28
C GLU A 692 -27.00 -14.04 43.19
N MET A 693 -26.90 -15.31 43.64
CA MET A 693 -27.27 -16.52 42.95
C MET A 693 -28.77 -16.61 42.60
N VAL A 694 -29.09 -17.33 41.53
CA VAL A 694 -30.18 -18.36 41.53
C VAL A 694 -29.94 -19.37 40.39
N ASP A 695 -29.77 -20.64 40.79
CA ASP A 695 -29.97 -21.84 39.99
C ASP A 695 -31.44 -22.28 40.15
N PRO A 696 -32.09 -22.86 39.18
CA PRO A 696 -32.49 -24.25 39.35
C PRO A 696 -32.47 -25.15 38.10
N THR A 697 -31.82 -26.26 38.28
CA THR A 697 -32.08 -27.65 37.86
C THR A 697 -33.36 -27.96 37.09
N GLY A 698 -33.27 -28.80 36.08
CA GLY A 698 -34.35 -29.53 35.48
C GLY A 698 -33.91 -30.50 34.38
N GLY A 699 -33.54 -31.69 34.78
CA GLY A 699 -33.16 -32.77 33.90
C GLY A 699 -34.30 -33.56 33.29
N VAL A 700 -34.02 -34.21 32.17
CA VAL A 700 -34.63 -35.51 31.80
C VAL A 700 -33.68 -36.27 30.87
N LYS A 701 -33.41 -37.51 31.24
CA LYS A 701 -32.75 -38.57 30.47
C LYS A 701 -33.74 -39.75 30.30
N PRO A 702 -33.42 -40.83 29.63
CA PRO A 702 -33.55 -41.25 28.23
C PRO A 702 -34.59 -42.38 28.06
N PRO A 703 -34.68 -43.16 27.02
CA PRO A 703 -34.03 -44.45 26.77
C PRO A 703 -33.79 -44.77 25.27
N GLY A 704 -33.02 -45.75 24.79
CA GLY A 704 -32.47 -46.98 25.26
C GLY A 704 -32.48 -48.04 24.16
N SER A 705 -31.35 -48.81 24.03
CA SER A 705 -31.22 -50.21 23.58
C SER A 705 -31.57 -50.55 22.11
N SER A 706 -30.85 -51.39 21.40
CA SER A 706 -30.23 -52.71 21.68
C SER A 706 -29.42 -53.17 20.44
N GLU A 707 -28.25 -53.76 20.61
CA GLU A 707 -27.85 -55.17 20.42
C GLU A 707 -28.30 -55.85 19.10
N LYS A 708 -27.37 -56.44 18.36
CA LYS A 708 -26.76 -57.77 18.37
C LYS A 708 -25.96 -57.97 17.10
N GLN A 709 -24.69 -58.45 17.14
CA GLN A 709 -24.19 -59.84 17.03
C GLN A 709 -24.76 -60.59 15.80
N ASP A 710 -24.01 -61.21 14.94
CA ASP A 710 -23.02 -62.29 15.04
C ASP A 710 -22.50 -62.70 13.65
N ASN A 711 -21.24 -63.09 13.64
CA ASN A 711 -20.65 -64.36 13.28
C ASN A 711 -20.45 -64.84 11.80
N ASP A 712 -19.20 -65.26 11.67
CA ASP A 712 -18.64 -66.47 11.09
C ASP A 712 -18.79 -66.71 9.56
N ASP A 713 -17.89 -67.32 8.87
CA ASP A 713 -16.78 -68.25 9.10
C ASP A 713 -16.13 -68.65 7.71
N LYS A 714 -14.86 -68.98 7.78
CA LYS A 714 -14.15 -70.00 6.94
C LYS A 714 -14.21 -69.97 5.42
N SER A 715 -13.18 -70.21 4.72
CA SER A 715 -12.02 -71.13 4.80
C SER A 715 -11.16 -71.07 3.51
N ALA A 716 -9.86 -71.01 3.67
CA ALA A 716 -8.86 -71.99 3.23
C ALA A 716 -8.74 -72.37 1.73
N ARG A 717 -7.62 -72.11 1.13
CA ARG A 717 -6.55 -73.04 0.71
C ARG A 717 -5.58 -72.47 -0.29
N THR A 718 -4.36 -72.39 0.12
CA THR A 718 -3.12 -72.97 -0.38
C THR A 718 -2.71 -72.74 -1.85
N GLY A 719 -1.51 -72.26 -1.98
CA GLY A 719 -0.65 -72.31 -3.14
C GLY A 719 0.71 -71.66 -2.77
N GLU A 720 1.66 -72.50 -2.46
CA GLU A 720 3.06 -72.16 -2.33
C GLU A 720 3.64 -71.79 -3.67
N GLU A 721 4.42 -70.71 -3.77
CA GLU A 721 5.65 -70.72 -4.56
C GLU A 721 6.70 -69.76 -3.98
N LYS A 722 7.85 -70.31 -3.86
CA LYS A 722 9.09 -69.72 -3.36
C LYS A 722 9.63 -68.67 -4.30
N GLY A 723 10.14 -67.57 -3.71
CA GLY A 723 11.40 -67.16 -4.23
C GLY A 723 11.66 -65.67 -4.35
N LYS A 724 12.49 -65.22 -3.51
CA LYS A 724 13.57 -64.25 -3.59
C LYS A 724 13.44 -62.97 -2.84
N ASP A 725 14.34 -62.87 -1.92
CA ASP A 725 14.77 -61.72 -1.15
C ASP A 725 14.75 -60.41 -1.92
N GLY A 726 13.85 -59.54 -1.55
CA GLY A 726 13.91 -58.12 -1.83
C GLY A 726 14.21 -57.40 -0.50
N LYS A 727 15.45 -56.96 -0.32
CA LYS A 727 15.85 -56.07 0.76
C LYS A 727 14.96 -54.82 0.70
N GLY A 728 14.01 -54.76 1.60
CA GLY A 728 13.21 -53.58 1.83
C GLY A 728 14.12 -52.40 2.23
N LYS A 729 14.14 -51.34 1.42
CA LYS A 729 14.66 -50.04 1.78
C LYS A 729 13.87 -49.62 3.04
N GLY A 730 14.45 -49.71 4.20
CA GLY A 730 13.88 -49.24 5.46
C GLY A 730 13.48 -47.77 5.31
N LYS A 731 12.16 -47.50 5.34
CA LYS A 731 11.67 -46.17 5.52
C LYS A 731 12.29 -45.64 6.83
N ARG A 732 13.25 -44.72 6.76
CA ARG A 732 13.72 -43.93 7.91
C ARG A 732 12.48 -43.37 8.61
N LYS A 733 12.18 -43.86 9.82
CA LYS A 733 11.16 -43.24 10.69
C LYS A 733 11.56 -41.77 10.84
N LYS A 734 10.71 -40.84 10.45
CA LYS A 734 10.90 -39.39 10.71
C LYS A 734 11.17 -39.29 12.23
N ARG A 735 12.32 -38.72 12.57
CA ARG A 735 12.68 -38.46 13.96
C ARG A 735 11.66 -37.41 14.49
N ARG A 736 11.01 -37.72 15.63
CA ARG A 736 10.18 -36.75 16.32
C ARG A 736 11.04 -35.58 16.75
N LEU A 737 10.57 -34.36 16.49
CA LEU A 737 11.21 -33.13 16.97
C LEU A 737 11.27 -33.21 18.51
N ARG A 738 12.44 -32.90 19.07
CA ARG A 738 12.66 -32.77 20.50
C ARG A 738 13.15 -31.37 20.81
N ILE A 739 12.45 -30.71 21.71
CA ILE A 739 12.80 -29.37 22.20
C ILE A 739 13.07 -29.47 23.70
N ASP A 740 14.29 -29.13 24.10
CA ASP A 740 14.66 -29.06 25.52
C ASP A 740 14.43 -27.62 25.99
N LEU A 741 13.32 -27.35 26.66
CA LEU A 741 12.87 -25.99 27.04
C LEU A 741 13.70 -25.38 28.17
N ALA A 742 14.22 -26.19 29.11
CA ALA A 742 15.00 -25.67 30.23
C ALA A 742 16.25 -24.93 29.75
N GLY A 743 16.38 -23.63 30.07
CA GLY A 743 17.50 -22.78 29.70
C GLY A 743 17.64 -22.52 28.21
N ILE A 744 16.56 -22.63 27.45
CA ILE A 744 16.55 -22.44 26.00
C ILE A 744 17.00 -20.99 25.64
N GLU A 745 16.64 -20.01 26.43
CA GLU A 745 17.00 -18.62 26.29
C GLU A 745 18.50 -18.33 26.38
N ARG A 746 19.29 -19.30 26.90
CA ARG A 746 20.77 -19.18 26.98
C ARG A 746 21.49 -19.86 25.81
N ARG A 747 20.77 -20.46 24.87
CA ARG A 747 21.32 -21.21 23.75
C ARG A 747 21.24 -20.42 22.44
N LEU A 748 21.20 -19.12 22.60
CA LEU A 748 21.20 -18.14 21.52
C LEU A 748 22.61 -17.96 20.96
N ILE A 749 22.77 -18.03 19.64
CA ILE A 749 24.05 -17.94 18.97
C ILE A 749 23.90 -17.00 17.77
N PRO A 750 24.68 -15.91 17.67
CA PRO A 750 24.68 -15.06 16.47
C PRO A 750 25.32 -15.79 15.28
N PHE A 751 24.84 -15.50 14.08
CA PHE A 751 25.55 -15.88 12.87
C PHE A 751 26.85 -15.06 12.76
N PRO A 752 27.92 -15.65 12.27
CA PRO A 752 29.19 -14.94 12.04
C PRO A 752 29.14 -14.14 10.72
N VAL A 753 28.24 -13.19 10.65
CA VAL A 753 28.03 -12.24 9.56
C VAL A 753 27.97 -10.84 10.17
N ALA A 754 28.25 -9.82 9.36
CA ALA A 754 28.16 -8.43 9.84
C ALA A 754 26.73 -8.07 10.24
N ASP A 755 26.57 -7.13 11.15
CA ASP A 755 25.30 -6.44 11.38
C ASP A 755 24.92 -5.62 10.13
N SER A 756 23.64 -5.61 9.79
CA SER A 756 23.10 -4.98 8.58
C SER A 756 21.59 -4.87 8.71
N ARG A 757 20.92 -4.40 7.65
CA ARG A 757 19.48 -4.59 7.49
C ARG A 757 19.24 -5.98 6.90
N TYR A 758 18.49 -6.81 7.62
CA TYR A 758 18.07 -8.14 7.18
C TYR A 758 16.55 -8.19 7.05
N GLY A 759 16.05 -8.65 5.91
CA GLY A 759 14.61 -8.70 5.66
C GLY A 759 13.96 -10.00 6.12
N GLN A 760 14.58 -11.15 5.82
CA GLN A 760 13.96 -12.47 6.01
C GLN A 760 15.04 -13.53 6.29
N ILE A 761 14.70 -14.57 7.07
CA ILE A 761 15.54 -15.75 7.29
C ILE A 761 14.72 -17.04 7.21
N GLU A 762 15.21 -18.05 6.49
CA GLU A 762 14.55 -19.36 6.34
C GLU A 762 15.56 -20.50 6.26
N GLY A 763 15.23 -21.64 6.88
CA GLY A 763 16.04 -22.84 6.87
C GLY A 763 15.84 -23.73 5.64
N VAL A 764 16.93 -24.17 5.00
CA VAL A 764 16.92 -25.24 4.01
C VAL A 764 17.94 -26.32 4.41
N PRO A 765 17.90 -27.54 3.84
CA PRO A 765 18.85 -28.59 4.22
C PRO A 765 20.31 -28.13 4.13
N GLY A 766 21.00 -28.04 5.27
CA GLY A 766 22.42 -27.68 5.37
C GLY A 766 22.76 -26.20 5.20
N LYS A 767 21.77 -25.34 4.95
CA LYS A 767 21.97 -23.89 4.79
C LYS A 767 20.88 -23.09 5.51
N ALA A 768 21.17 -21.83 5.84
CA ALA A 768 20.19 -20.83 6.21
C ALA A 768 20.19 -19.72 5.15
N LEU A 769 19.04 -19.41 4.59
CA LEU A 769 18.83 -18.36 3.60
C LEU A 769 18.41 -17.08 4.30
N PHE A 770 18.92 -15.95 3.88
CA PHE A 770 18.50 -14.63 4.39
C PHE A 770 18.71 -13.54 3.34
N THR A 771 17.91 -12.49 3.42
CA THR A 771 18.08 -11.31 2.58
C THR A 771 18.81 -10.21 3.35
N THR A 772 19.74 -9.51 2.68
CA THR A 772 20.37 -8.28 3.17
C THR A 772 19.91 -7.13 2.30
N ILE A 773 19.50 -6.04 2.91
CA ILE A 773 18.97 -4.86 2.23
C ILE A 773 20.04 -3.78 2.33
N PRO A 774 20.44 -3.12 1.23
CA PRO A 774 21.43 -2.04 1.28
C PRO A 774 20.89 -0.86 2.11
N LEU A 775 21.77 -0.16 2.77
CA LEU A 775 21.46 1.12 3.37
C LEU A 775 21.58 2.19 2.27
N ARG A 776 20.54 2.92 2.06
CA ARG A 776 20.53 4.10 1.21
C ARG A 776 20.52 5.32 2.10
N GLY A 777 21.36 6.31 1.79
CA GLY A 777 21.36 7.62 2.45
C GLY A 777 20.21 8.48 1.90
N THR A 778 19.79 9.46 2.65
CA THR A 778 18.80 10.45 2.19
C THR A 778 19.29 11.28 1.00
N LEU A 779 20.59 11.32 0.76
CA LEU A 779 21.21 12.04 -0.35
C LEU A 779 21.25 11.24 -1.66
N ASP A 780 21.05 9.93 -1.60
CA ASP A 780 21.15 9.07 -2.79
C ASP A 780 20.00 9.28 -3.81
N ASN A 781 18.91 9.87 -3.40
CA ASN A 781 17.74 10.08 -4.27
C ASN A 781 17.45 11.53 -4.62
N GLY A 782 18.23 12.50 -4.10
CA GLY A 782 18.08 13.93 -4.42
C GLY A 782 16.70 14.56 -4.11
N SER A 783 15.77 13.81 -3.59
CA SER A 783 14.39 14.19 -3.35
C SER A 783 14.01 13.95 -1.90
N TRP A 784 13.52 14.99 -1.25
CA TRP A 784 12.86 14.94 0.06
C TRP A 784 11.39 14.49 -0.08
N GLU A 785 10.90 14.43 -1.30
CA GLU A 785 9.59 13.90 -1.64
C GLU A 785 9.70 12.38 -1.72
N GLU A 786 8.82 11.67 -1.04
CA GLU A 786 8.64 10.24 -1.22
C GLU A 786 8.27 10.02 -2.69
N ASP A 787 9.23 9.59 -3.48
CA ASP A 787 8.99 9.21 -4.87
C ASP A 787 8.00 8.04 -4.88
N GLU A 788 6.76 8.29 -5.24
CA GLU A 788 5.71 7.27 -5.34
C GLU A 788 6.01 6.22 -6.43
N SER A 789 7.02 6.45 -7.26
CA SER A 789 7.50 5.54 -8.29
C SER A 789 8.51 4.52 -7.76
N GLU A 790 8.94 4.59 -6.48
CA GLU A 790 9.97 3.68 -5.97
C GLU A 790 9.59 2.21 -6.20
N GLU A 791 10.40 1.54 -6.98
CA GLU A 791 10.41 0.08 -7.02
C GLU A 791 10.63 -0.44 -5.60
N PRO A 792 9.96 -1.54 -5.21
CA PRO A 792 10.08 -2.07 -3.86
C PRO A 792 11.54 -2.30 -3.52
N GLU A 793 11.94 -1.86 -2.33
CA GLU A 793 13.30 -1.97 -1.84
C GLU A 793 13.85 -3.38 -2.06
N THR A 794 14.85 -3.53 -2.90
CA THR A 794 15.44 -4.81 -3.26
C THR A 794 16.69 -5.09 -2.45
N GLY A 795 16.86 -6.35 -2.10
CA GLY A 795 18.02 -6.83 -1.37
C GLY A 795 18.76 -7.94 -2.09
N THR A 796 19.82 -8.41 -1.49
CA THR A 796 20.58 -9.58 -1.93
C THR A 796 20.17 -10.81 -1.12
N LEU A 797 19.72 -11.87 -1.78
CA LEU A 797 19.48 -13.18 -1.18
C LEU A 797 20.82 -13.91 -0.99
N LYS A 798 21.15 -14.24 0.25
CA LYS A 798 22.38 -14.94 0.65
C LYS A 798 22.05 -16.26 1.33
N ALA A 799 22.97 -17.20 1.27
CA ALA A 799 22.90 -18.48 1.98
C ALA A 799 24.11 -18.64 2.89
N TRP A 800 23.89 -18.89 4.18
CA TRP A 800 24.95 -19.40 5.05
C TRP A 800 25.07 -20.91 4.88
N ASN A 801 26.23 -21.38 4.46
CA ASN A 801 26.53 -22.81 4.30
C ASN A 801 27.21 -23.33 5.57
N PHE A 802 26.53 -24.19 6.34
CA PHE A 802 27.06 -24.74 7.59
C PHE A 802 28.22 -25.73 7.39
N LYS A 803 28.39 -26.26 6.18
CA LYS A 803 29.52 -27.17 5.86
C LYS A 803 30.77 -26.37 5.52
N GLU A 804 30.61 -25.26 4.80
CA GLU A 804 31.71 -24.44 4.31
C GLU A 804 32.05 -23.25 5.21
N PHE A 805 31.24 -23.00 6.25
CA PHE A 805 31.38 -21.91 7.20
C PHE A 805 31.48 -20.52 6.54
N LYS A 806 30.71 -20.30 5.46
CA LYS A 806 30.68 -19.04 4.74
C LYS A 806 29.29 -18.69 4.25
N ALA A 807 29.08 -17.39 4.04
CA ALA A 807 27.91 -16.87 3.32
C ALA A 807 28.23 -16.78 1.82
N GLU A 808 27.28 -17.13 0.96
CA GLU A 808 27.36 -17.01 -0.49
C GLU A 808 26.13 -16.27 -1.03
N THR A 809 26.33 -15.39 -2.00
CA THR A 809 25.23 -14.72 -2.71
C THR A 809 24.53 -15.71 -3.65
N ILE A 810 23.21 -15.78 -3.57
CA ILE A 810 22.35 -16.60 -4.42
C ILE A 810 21.77 -15.77 -5.56
N ALA A 811 21.15 -14.62 -5.23
CA ALA A 811 20.53 -13.73 -6.20
C ALA A 811 20.51 -12.30 -5.67
N ASP A 812 20.58 -11.33 -6.58
CA ASP A 812 20.41 -9.90 -6.32
C ASP A 812 19.02 -9.44 -6.75
N ASN A 813 18.64 -8.22 -6.39
CA ASN A 813 17.33 -7.63 -6.68
C ASN A 813 16.16 -8.48 -6.16
N VAL A 814 16.26 -8.99 -4.94
CA VAL A 814 15.24 -9.81 -4.30
C VAL A 814 14.45 -8.98 -3.32
N VAL A 815 13.16 -8.82 -3.58
CA VAL A 815 12.21 -8.15 -2.67
C VAL A 815 11.86 -9.06 -1.49
N SER A 816 11.43 -10.28 -1.79
CA SER A 816 11.07 -11.30 -0.80
C SER A 816 11.14 -12.70 -1.41
N PHE A 817 11.15 -13.74 -0.57
CA PHE A 817 11.14 -15.11 -1.05
C PHE A 817 10.27 -16.01 -0.19
N THR A 818 9.82 -17.12 -0.77
CA THR A 818 9.08 -18.17 -0.07
C THR A 818 9.55 -19.54 -0.51
N LEU A 819 9.50 -20.53 0.38
CA LEU A 819 9.95 -21.88 0.12
C LEU A 819 8.77 -22.83 -0.09
N SER A 820 8.92 -23.79 -1.02
CA SER A 820 8.04 -24.97 -1.05
C SER A 820 8.12 -25.69 0.28
N ARG A 821 7.03 -26.36 0.70
CA ARG A 821 6.98 -27.02 2.02
C ARG A 821 8.01 -28.15 2.19
N ASN A 822 8.46 -28.76 1.10
CA ASN A 822 9.56 -29.73 1.11
C ASN A 822 10.95 -29.06 1.14
N ARG A 823 11.03 -27.73 1.19
CA ARG A 823 12.25 -26.92 1.24
C ARG A 823 13.23 -27.13 0.05
N LYS A 824 12.74 -27.62 -1.11
CA LYS A 824 13.55 -27.86 -2.30
C LYS A 824 13.46 -26.76 -3.37
N LYS A 825 12.36 -26.06 -3.42
CA LYS A 825 12.14 -24.96 -4.35
C LYS A 825 11.94 -23.66 -3.60
N LEU A 826 12.41 -22.59 -4.20
CA LEU A 826 12.32 -21.24 -3.72
C LEU A 826 11.68 -20.38 -4.82
N LEU A 827 10.65 -19.66 -4.47
CA LEU A 827 10.05 -18.60 -5.25
C LEU A 827 10.55 -17.28 -4.69
N TYR A 828 11.04 -16.38 -5.52
CA TYR A 828 11.33 -15.01 -5.11
C TYR A 828 10.75 -13.99 -6.07
N TYR A 829 10.53 -12.81 -5.53
CA TYR A 829 10.09 -11.62 -6.24
C TYR A 829 11.31 -10.78 -6.58
N SER A 830 11.39 -10.32 -7.82
CA SER A 830 12.40 -9.38 -8.30
C SER A 830 11.66 -8.31 -9.10
N GLY A 831 11.53 -7.11 -8.52
CA GLY A 831 10.58 -6.13 -9.02
C GLY A 831 9.18 -6.74 -9.21
N ARG A 832 8.61 -6.61 -10.39
CA ARG A 832 7.30 -7.14 -10.78
C ARG A 832 7.33 -8.57 -11.34
N ARG A 833 8.48 -9.25 -11.24
CA ARG A 833 8.71 -10.59 -11.81
C ARG A 833 8.82 -11.64 -10.71
N LEU A 834 8.46 -12.86 -11.07
CA LEU A 834 8.55 -14.03 -10.20
C LEU A 834 9.58 -15.03 -10.76
N ARG A 835 10.40 -15.60 -9.88
CA ARG A 835 11.38 -16.61 -10.25
C ARG A 835 11.35 -17.82 -9.33
N VAL A 836 11.29 -19.02 -9.89
CA VAL A 836 11.29 -20.31 -9.16
C VAL A 836 12.60 -21.04 -9.42
N ILE A 837 13.39 -21.23 -8.36
CA ILE A 837 14.71 -21.89 -8.44
C ILE A 837 14.80 -23.06 -7.45
N ASN A 838 15.88 -23.83 -7.51
CA ASN A 838 16.21 -24.77 -6.45
C ASN A 838 16.64 -23.99 -5.19
N ALA A 839 16.15 -24.38 -4.04
CA ALA A 839 16.42 -23.67 -2.81
C ALA A 839 17.90 -23.76 -2.40
N GLY A 840 18.54 -22.61 -2.25
CA GLY A 840 19.96 -22.49 -1.89
C GLY A 840 20.96 -22.70 -3.02
N GLU A 841 20.50 -22.72 -4.28
CA GLU A 841 21.34 -22.77 -5.49
C GLU A 841 21.26 -21.45 -6.27
N LYS A 842 22.36 -21.07 -6.92
CA LYS A 842 22.37 -19.90 -7.81
C LYS A 842 21.54 -20.17 -9.06
N PRO A 843 20.70 -19.21 -9.48
CA PRO A 843 19.97 -19.33 -10.74
C PRO A 843 20.89 -19.19 -11.97
N ALA A 844 20.41 -19.62 -13.13
CA ALA A 844 21.07 -19.34 -14.42
C ALA A 844 21.08 -17.81 -14.67
N SER A 845 22.11 -17.33 -15.37
CA SER A 845 22.28 -15.87 -15.66
C SER A 845 21.32 -15.32 -16.72
N GLU A 846 20.64 -16.19 -17.47
CA GLU A 846 19.73 -15.81 -18.54
C GLU A 846 18.41 -15.24 -18.03
N ASN A 847 17.82 -14.29 -18.76
CA ASN A 847 16.68 -13.51 -18.33
C ASN A 847 15.29 -13.92 -18.88
N GLY A 848 15.22 -14.72 -19.94
CA GLY A 848 13.96 -15.14 -20.56
C GLY A 848 13.13 -16.09 -19.68
N PRO A 849 11.78 -16.12 -19.81
CA PRO A 849 10.93 -17.07 -19.11
C PRO A 849 11.29 -18.52 -19.47
N GLY A 850 11.18 -19.44 -18.51
CA GLY A 850 11.37 -20.85 -18.80
C GLY A 850 11.93 -21.68 -17.65
N ARG A 851 11.90 -22.98 -17.84
CA ARG A 851 12.30 -23.97 -16.82
C ARG A 851 13.79 -23.88 -16.43
N ARG A 852 14.67 -23.54 -17.37
CA ARG A 852 16.11 -23.43 -17.13
C ARG A 852 16.47 -22.17 -16.36
N THR A 853 15.86 -21.07 -16.74
CA THR A 853 16.08 -19.75 -16.12
C THR A 853 15.33 -19.58 -14.81
N GLY A 854 14.20 -20.28 -14.64
CA GLY A 854 13.31 -20.19 -13.49
C GLY A 854 12.33 -19.03 -13.53
N TRP A 855 12.43 -18.11 -14.49
CA TRP A 855 11.49 -17.00 -14.61
C TRP A 855 10.10 -17.48 -15.01
N VAL A 856 9.08 -16.96 -14.35
CA VAL A 856 7.66 -17.28 -14.57
C VAL A 856 7.11 -16.40 -15.68
N GLU A 857 6.46 -17.00 -16.67
CA GLU A 857 5.77 -16.31 -17.77
C GLU A 857 4.41 -15.79 -17.30
N LEU A 858 4.34 -14.53 -16.83
CA LEU A 858 3.12 -13.92 -16.29
C LEU A 858 2.13 -13.47 -17.38
N ASN A 859 2.56 -13.32 -18.65
CA ASN A 859 1.66 -12.99 -19.76
C ASN A 859 0.60 -14.09 -20.02
N ARG A 860 0.83 -15.30 -19.49
CA ARG A 860 -0.14 -16.39 -19.52
C ARG A 860 -1.35 -16.15 -18.61
N VAL A 861 -1.21 -15.28 -17.61
CA VAL A 861 -2.27 -14.97 -16.64
C VAL A 861 -3.07 -13.77 -17.16
N LYS A 862 -4.25 -14.01 -17.69
CA LYS A 862 -5.13 -12.97 -18.21
C LYS A 862 -6.14 -12.58 -17.14
N ILE A 863 -6.02 -11.37 -16.59
CA ILE A 863 -6.92 -10.85 -15.57
C ILE A 863 -8.02 -10.05 -16.25
N SER A 864 -9.25 -10.55 -16.18
CA SER A 864 -10.45 -9.83 -16.60
C SER A 864 -10.95 -8.96 -15.45
N VAL A 865 -11.24 -7.71 -15.70
CA VAL A 865 -11.76 -6.75 -14.71
C VAL A 865 -13.11 -6.22 -15.14
N GLU A 866 -14.11 -6.32 -14.28
CA GLU A 866 -15.42 -5.65 -14.40
C GLU A 866 -15.46 -4.48 -13.40
N PRO A 867 -15.15 -3.24 -13.81
CA PRO A 867 -14.90 -2.12 -12.89
C PRO A 867 -16.02 -1.89 -11.90
N GLN A 868 -17.29 -1.96 -12.33
CA GLN A 868 -18.41 -1.74 -11.43
C GLN A 868 -18.46 -2.76 -10.29
N ARG A 869 -18.18 -4.05 -10.57
CA ARG A 869 -18.17 -5.11 -9.54
C ARG A 869 -16.98 -4.95 -8.60
N GLU A 870 -15.85 -4.53 -9.16
CA GLU A 870 -14.66 -4.23 -8.38
C GLU A 870 -14.91 -3.04 -7.44
N TRP A 871 -15.51 -1.93 -7.92
CA TRP A 871 -15.85 -0.78 -7.09
C TRP A 871 -16.87 -1.11 -5.97
N GLU A 872 -17.86 -1.97 -6.24
CA GLU A 872 -18.77 -2.47 -5.21
C GLU A 872 -18.01 -3.21 -4.08
N GLN A 873 -17.02 -4.03 -4.42
CA GLN A 873 -16.16 -4.73 -3.46
C GLN A 873 -15.22 -3.75 -2.76
N MET A 874 -14.56 -2.86 -3.50
CA MET A 874 -13.63 -1.86 -2.95
C MET A 874 -14.31 -0.91 -1.96
N TYR A 875 -15.53 -0.48 -2.23
CA TYR A 875 -16.31 0.34 -1.32
C TYR A 875 -16.58 -0.36 0.02
N ARG A 876 -16.98 -1.64 -0.03
CA ARG A 876 -17.18 -2.47 1.15
C ARG A 876 -15.86 -2.68 1.90
N GLU A 877 -14.79 -2.91 1.17
CA GLU A 877 -13.45 -3.07 1.73
C GLU A 877 -12.98 -1.79 2.44
N ALA A 878 -13.13 -0.61 1.81
CA ALA A 878 -12.77 0.68 2.39
C ALA A 878 -13.57 0.93 3.68
N TRP A 879 -14.87 0.66 3.69
CA TRP A 879 -15.70 0.77 4.89
C TRP A 879 -15.22 -0.16 6.02
N ARG A 880 -14.89 -1.44 5.70
CA ARG A 880 -14.36 -2.40 6.68
C ARG A 880 -12.99 -1.98 7.20
N LEU A 881 -12.11 -1.49 6.34
CA LEU A 881 -10.76 -1.03 6.75
C LEU A 881 -10.85 0.09 7.78
N GLN A 882 -11.72 1.07 7.58
CA GLN A 882 -11.95 2.11 8.56
C GLN A 882 -12.50 1.53 9.87
N ARG A 883 -13.51 0.67 9.82
CA ARG A 883 -14.08 0.01 11.00
C ARG A 883 -13.03 -0.79 11.79
N ASP A 884 -12.21 -1.60 11.09
CA ASP A 884 -11.29 -2.56 11.71
C ASP A 884 -10.03 -1.88 12.27
N HIS A 885 -9.67 -0.69 11.75
CA HIS A 885 -8.43 0.02 12.11
C HIS A 885 -8.65 1.39 12.74
N PHE A 886 -9.89 1.84 12.93
CA PHE A 886 -10.15 3.09 13.61
C PHE A 886 -9.60 3.06 15.03
N TRP A 887 -9.13 4.20 15.54
CA TRP A 887 -8.44 4.29 16.83
C TRP A 887 -9.32 4.06 18.07
N THR A 888 -10.67 4.09 17.94
CA THR A 888 -11.64 3.70 18.97
C THR A 888 -12.63 2.68 18.43
N GLU A 889 -13.02 1.69 19.26
CA GLU A 889 -13.96 0.63 18.88
C GLU A 889 -15.36 1.15 18.55
N ASP A 890 -15.76 2.30 19.13
CA ASP A 890 -17.07 2.94 18.93
C ASP A 890 -17.11 3.90 17.74
N MET A 891 -16.06 3.92 16.91
CA MET A 891 -15.94 4.82 15.75
C MET A 891 -16.15 6.32 16.12
N GLY A 892 -15.71 6.75 17.33
CA GLY A 892 -15.95 8.11 17.82
C GLY A 892 -17.44 8.45 17.94
N GLN A 893 -18.29 7.47 18.21
CA GLN A 893 -19.75 7.53 18.30
C GLN A 893 -20.47 7.80 16.97
N ILE A 894 -19.82 7.53 15.84
CA ILE A 894 -20.41 7.61 14.52
C ILE A 894 -21.10 6.29 14.20
N ASP A 895 -22.38 6.35 13.77
CA ASP A 895 -23.06 5.18 13.22
C ASP A 895 -22.50 4.82 11.84
N TRP A 896 -21.39 4.06 11.85
CA TRP A 896 -20.64 3.71 10.66
C TRP A 896 -21.43 2.79 9.71
N ASN A 897 -22.40 2.02 10.21
CA ASN A 897 -23.32 1.24 9.38
C ASN A 897 -24.28 2.16 8.62
N MET A 898 -24.83 3.18 9.28
CA MET A 898 -25.66 4.19 8.62
C MET A 898 -24.88 4.92 7.52
N VAL A 899 -23.61 5.23 7.76
CA VAL A 899 -22.73 5.82 6.73
C VAL A 899 -22.60 4.87 5.53
N TYR A 900 -22.35 3.58 5.75
CA TYR A 900 -22.29 2.59 4.68
C TYR A 900 -23.55 2.59 3.82
N GLU A 901 -24.73 2.51 4.46
CA GLU A 901 -26.02 2.45 3.77
C GLU A 901 -26.36 3.75 3.02
N ARG A 902 -25.92 4.91 3.54
CA ARG A 902 -26.12 6.21 2.91
C ARG A 902 -25.43 6.32 1.56
N TYR A 903 -24.18 5.91 1.46
CA TYR A 903 -23.37 6.07 0.24
C TYR A 903 -23.45 4.89 -0.72
N LEU A 904 -23.84 3.69 -0.26
CA LEU A 904 -23.93 2.48 -1.06
C LEU A 904 -24.76 2.65 -2.36
N PRO A 905 -25.93 3.32 -2.38
CA PRO A 905 -26.71 3.51 -3.60
C PRO A 905 -25.97 4.30 -4.68
N LEU A 906 -25.06 5.20 -4.29
CA LEU A 906 -24.32 6.06 -5.21
C LEU A 906 -23.30 5.28 -6.04
N ILE A 907 -22.82 4.13 -5.59
CA ILE A 907 -21.89 3.25 -6.34
C ILE A 907 -22.47 2.87 -7.71
N SER A 908 -23.77 2.63 -7.77
CA SER A 908 -24.44 2.30 -9.05
C SER A 908 -24.39 3.45 -10.06
N ARG A 909 -24.12 4.68 -9.61
CA ARG A 909 -24.04 5.90 -10.42
C ARG A 909 -22.62 6.19 -10.93
N VAL A 910 -21.61 5.73 -10.19
CA VAL A 910 -20.18 5.90 -10.51
C VAL A 910 -19.85 5.26 -11.86
N SER A 911 -19.14 5.97 -12.71
CA SER A 911 -18.74 5.53 -14.05
C SER A 911 -17.23 5.59 -14.30
N THR A 912 -16.47 6.28 -13.46
CA THR A 912 -15.01 6.42 -13.56
C THR A 912 -14.34 6.21 -12.22
N ARG A 913 -13.00 6.00 -12.23
CA ARG A 913 -12.22 5.91 -10.99
C ARG A 913 -12.22 7.23 -10.22
N GLY A 914 -12.21 8.37 -10.93
CA GLY A 914 -12.29 9.70 -10.30
C GLY A 914 -13.61 9.97 -9.58
N GLU A 915 -14.75 9.48 -10.12
CA GLU A 915 -16.04 9.53 -9.43
C GLU A 915 -16.09 8.59 -8.22
N PHE A 916 -15.43 7.44 -8.32
CA PHE A 916 -15.32 6.49 -7.21
C PHE A 916 -14.46 7.04 -6.07
N SER A 917 -13.34 7.69 -6.40
CA SER A 917 -12.49 8.39 -5.44
C SER A 917 -13.29 9.45 -4.67
N ASP A 918 -13.97 10.34 -5.39
CA ASP A 918 -14.80 11.38 -4.78
C ASP A 918 -15.85 10.82 -3.79
N LEU A 919 -16.46 9.66 -4.15
CA LEU A 919 -17.40 8.97 -3.27
C LEU A 919 -16.73 8.39 -2.02
N LEU A 920 -15.54 7.82 -2.15
CA LEU A 920 -14.77 7.30 -1.01
C LEU A 920 -14.36 8.44 -0.06
N TRP A 921 -13.84 9.53 -0.59
CA TRP A 921 -13.50 10.71 0.19
C TRP A 921 -14.70 11.28 0.93
N GLU A 922 -15.86 11.34 0.27
CA GLU A 922 -17.09 11.82 0.92
C GLU A 922 -17.57 10.88 2.04
N MET A 923 -17.40 9.56 1.87
CA MET A 923 -17.69 8.56 2.91
C MET A 923 -16.71 8.68 4.09
N GLN A 924 -15.41 8.73 3.81
CA GLN A 924 -14.38 8.83 4.84
C GLN A 924 -14.48 10.14 5.62
N GLY A 925 -14.85 11.24 4.96
CA GLY A 925 -15.09 12.51 5.59
C GLY A 925 -16.11 12.47 6.74
N GLU A 926 -17.03 11.46 6.77
CA GLU A 926 -17.95 11.27 7.89
C GLU A 926 -17.27 10.90 9.21
N LEU A 927 -16.03 10.38 9.16
CA LEU A 927 -15.24 10.09 10.36
C LEU A 927 -14.89 11.36 11.14
N GLY A 928 -14.85 12.52 10.48
CA GLY A 928 -14.52 13.80 11.12
C GLY A 928 -13.10 13.81 11.72
N THR A 929 -12.20 13.02 11.15
CA THR A 929 -10.80 12.89 11.56
C THR A 929 -9.88 13.00 10.36
N SER A 930 -8.63 13.35 10.58
CA SER A 930 -7.55 13.31 9.60
C SER A 930 -6.98 11.89 9.44
N HIS A 931 -6.04 11.69 8.49
CA HIS A 931 -5.34 10.44 8.25
C HIS A 931 -6.21 9.27 7.75
N ALA A 932 -7.34 9.57 7.10
CA ALA A 932 -8.15 8.62 6.34
C ALA A 932 -8.01 8.92 4.85
N TYR A 933 -7.10 8.22 4.16
CA TYR A 933 -6.73 8.48 2.76
C TYR A 933 -7.07 7.31 1.85
N GLU A 934 -7.20 7.59 0.55
CA GLU A 934 -7.16 6.59 -0.50
C GLU A 934 -6.20 7.04 -1.59
N TYR A 935 -5.49 6.11 -2.20
CA TYR A 935 -4.47 6.40 -3.21
C TYR A 935 -4.54 5.40 -4.35
N GLY A 936 -3.96 5.80 -5.49
CA GLY A 936 -3.81 4.97 -6.65
C GLY A 936 -5.12 4.59 -7.34
N GLY A 937 -5.02 3.88 -8.44
CA GLY A 937 -6.17 3.37 -9.18
C GLY A 937 -6.08 3.61 -10.68
N ASP A 938 -7.10 3.12 -11.40
CA ASP A 938 -7.19 3.19 -12.85
C ASP A 938 -7.85 4.51 -13.29
N TYR A 939 -7.26 5.63 -12.96
CA TYR A 939 -7.73 6.94 -13.43
C TYR A 939 -7.59 7.07 -14.94
N ARG A 940 -8.33 8.00 -15.54
CA ARG A 940 -8.10 8.43 -16.90
C ARG A 940 -7.02 9.51 -16.85
N TYR A 941 -5.79 9.11 -17.16
CA TYR A 941 -4.67 10.06 -17.27
C TYR A 941 -4.67 10.70 -18.64
N GLY A 942 -4.26 11.97 -18.71
CA GLY A 942 -3.90 12.62 -19.94
C GLY A 942 -2.61 12.04 -20.52
N PRO A 943 -2.26 12.38 -21.78
CA PRO A 943 -0.96 12.03 -22.31
C PRO A 943 0.15 12.66 -21.46
N TYR A 944 1.20 11.93 -21.22
CA TYR A 944 2.40 12.40 -20.55
C TYR A 944 3.51 12.53 -21.59
N TYR A 945 4.19 13.66 -21.59
CA TYR A 945 5.31 13.93 -22.47
C TYR A 945 6.53 14.29 -21.63
N THR A 946 7.60 13.53 -21.78
CA THR A 946 8.89 13.87 -21.19
C THR A 946 9.44 15.11 -21.89
N GLN A 947 9.71 16.18 -21.15
CA GLN A 947 10.28 17.41 -21.66
C GLN A 947 11.60 17.71 -20.95
N GLY A 948 12.61 18.09 -21.71
CA GLY A 948 13.84 18.61 -21.14
C GLY A 948 13.62 20.02 -20.60
N PHE A 949 14.20 20.31 -19.45
CA PHE A 949 14.21 21.64 -18.86
C PHE A 949 15.49 22.37 -19.19
N LEU A 950 15.39 23.64 -19.56
CA LEU A 950 16.56 24.50 -19.73
C LEU A 950 17.17 24.94 -18.39
N GLY A 951 16.45 24.73 -17.28
CA GLY A 951 16.88 25.23 -15.97
C GLY A 951 17.03 26.75 -15.96
N ALA A 952 16.09 27.46 -16.58
CA ALA A 952 16.14 28.90 -16.66
C ALA A 952 14.73 29.50 -16.64
N ASP A 953 14.60 30.64 -15.98
CA ASP A 953 13.39 31.45 -16.02
C ASP A 953 13.35 32.28 -17.29
N ALA A 954 12.18 32.33 -17.95
CA ALA A 954 11.98 33.06 -19.17
C ALA A 954 10.83 34.06 -19.03
N THR A 955 11.06 35.32 -19.47
CA THR A 955 10.05 36.36 -19.52
C THR A 955 9.83 36.82 -20.95
N TRP A 956 8.56 36.86 -21.38
CA TRP A 956 8.23 37.38 -22.70
C TRP A 956 8.56 38.88 -22.80
N GLU A 957 9.34 39.28 -23.81
CA GLU A 957 9.67 40.66 -24.11
C GLU A 957 9.03 41.09 -25.43
N GLU A 958 7.93 41.82 -25.33
CA GLU A 958 7.13 42.20 -26.48
C GLU A 958 7.91 43.05 -27.50
N ALA A 959 8.81 43.93 -27.03
CA ALA A 959 9.66 44.75 -27.86
C ALA A 959 10.66 43.95 -28.70
N ALA A 960 11.10 42.81 -28.20
CA ALA A 960 12.01 41.90 -28.90
C ALA A 960 11.28 40.80 -29.68
N GLY A 961 9.98 40.61 -29.43
CA GLY A 961 9.16 39.53 -29.98
C GLY A 961 9.67 38.14 -29.61
N GLY A 962 10.21 37.96 -28.39
CA GLY A 962 10.82 36.73 -27.93
C GLY A 962 10.89 36.60 -26.40
N TYR A 963 11.36 35.48 -25.93
CA TYR A 963 11.62 35.25 -24.50
C TYR A 963 13.02 35.71 -24.13
N ARG A 964 13.12 36.45 -23.04
CA ARG A 964 14.36 36.78 -22.39
C ARG A 964 14.57 35.86 -21.18
N LEU A 965 15.70 35.16 -21.16
CA LEU A 965 16.09 34.38 -20.00
C LEU A 965 16.54 35.33 -18.86
N THR A 966 15.92 35.20 -17.69
CA THR A 966 16.09 36.16 -16.59
C THR A 966 16.85 35.59 -15.41
N ASN A 967 16.86 34.31 -15.27
CA ASN A 967 17.53 33.58 -14.21
C ASN A 967 18.00 32.22 -14.76
N PHE A 968 19.13 31.72 -14.26
CA PHE A 968 19.62 30.37 -14.55
C PHE A 968 19.72 29.60 -13.24
N VAL A 969 19.16 28.40 -13.22
CA VAL A 969 19.29 27.51 -12.07
C VAL A 969 20.73 26.97 -12.06
N VAL A 970 21.51 27.40 -11.10
CA VAL A 970 22.81 26.81 -10.82
C VAL A 970 22.54 25.64 -9.89
N GLY A 971 22.58 24.44 -10.44
CA GLY A 971 22.37 23.22 -9.68
C GLY A 971 23.52 22.85 -8.76
N ASP A 972 23.59 21.62 -8.34
CA ASP A 972 24.70 21.12 -7.54
C ASP A 972 25.95 20.93 -8.43
N PRO A 973 27.06 21.64 -8.19
CA PRO A 973 28.29 21.47 -8.98
C PRO A 973 28.93 20.08 -8.82
N TRP A 974 28.47 19.27 -7.87
CA TRP A 974 28.87 17.88 -7.68
C TRP A 974 28.00 16.88 -8.44
N ASP A 975 26.82 17.32 -8.91
CA ASP A 975 25.90 16.54 -9.72
C ASP A 975 25.66 17.25 -11.07
N PRO A 976 26.30 16.78 -12.14
CA PRO A 976 26.14 17.39 -13.47
C PRO A 976 24.70 17.30 -13.98
N ASP A 977 23.96 16.27 -13.59
CA ASP A 977 22.58 16.04 -14.07
C ASP A 977 21.57 17.00 -13.40
N ALA A 978 21.90 17.51 -12.21
CA ALA A 978 21.11 18.51 -11.50
C ALA A 978 21.48 19.97 -11.88
N THR A 979 22.22 20.19 -12.95
CA THR A 979 22.70 21.52 -13.39
C THR A 979 22.04 21.91 -14.70
N SER A 980 21.62 23.18 -14.80
CA SER A 980 21.08 23.71 -16.05
C SER A 980 22.06 23.49 -17.22
N PRO A 981 21.62 22.96 -18.39
CA PRO A 981 22.47 22.79 -19.56
C PRO A 981 22.98 24.15 -20.12
N LEU A 982 22.43 25.26 -19.63
CA LEU A 982 22.88 26.61 -19.98
C LEU A 982 23.98 27.14 -19.06
N THR A 983 24.26 26.48 -17.97
CA THR A 983 25.30 26.82 -16.96
C THR A 983 26.41 25.77 -16.85
N ALA A 984 26.27 24.64 -17.58
CA ALA A 984 27.24 23.56 -17.61
C ALA A 984 28.53 23.90 -18.41
#